data_08b569ac4c276af01498a507b65fbf95
#
_entry.id   08b569ac4c276af01498a507b65fbf95
#
_cell.length_a   1.000
_cell.length_b   1.000
_cell.length_c   1.000
_cell.angle_alpha   90.00
_cell.angle_beta   90.00
_cell.angle_gamma   90.00
#
_symmetry.space_group_name_H-M   'P 1'
#
loop_
_entity.id
_entity.type
_entity.pdbx_description
1 polymer ?
#
loop_
_entity_poly.entity_id
_entity_poly.type
_entity_poly.pdbx_seq_one_letter_code
_entity_poly.pdbx_strand_id
1 'polypeptide(L)'
;MNKTTIRLRHLLMSLLAIIAFGSSAGAAQQAAVASWVFSEGWETSSSGTVVTYTPDGSGWTALSNTAWKTKQPVFLPNSCNGVQANYKLTLKTSDGKWEVKQSKDSYVLRLNTASIDKFTKKEDYGNPEKHDQYFEASFPTTSLNNVKVNFAIGDGSSSSTHFGVAYSADGGTTWTTLDDYVSGSHWNTYNDATFELNADNKENVIVRLFIVSATKNSNYNLKYFNVLADDHEAPKLTASRPADNATDVATSGTIALEFNESIVRAEDAMAMLTNANNNKVTELEPNVSGNVLRFAYSALDKSALYRFELPARSVGDLSGNVSQETVKFSFTTADTDPIPAPTIESKNHLWYNKPAGYWEEALPLGNGRLGVMHSGSVACDTLQLNEDTFWDQGPNTNYNANAKGVLKQVQQGIFNKDYASVQDLAVKNWMSQGSHGASYRAAGVVLLGFPGQRFNDEESGQTKDAIDAQGYVRYLDMNTATSNVEYHVKNVGYKRTVFTSFKDNVTVVRLEADQQGKLDFNVAYTGCNKSNIEKLTSNELFDDHTIKATMGPARAQCENVDNKLNLCSYIRVLDCDGTITSDKTTIYAQGTAGAATEAPRLNISGATHATIVISQATNFKKYNDVSGDASATALSYLQSYENSQKNYATTLADHESVYKEQFDRVDLTLEGNATQEAKDTEQRIKEFHKTSDPQLAANYFQFGRYLLISSSQPGTQPANLQGIWNPDARQYPAWDSKYTSNINVEMNYWPAEVTNLAECHEPFVEMVKDVSVTGAETAEKMYGARGWALHHNTDIWRTTGAVDNGTVGVWPTCNAWFCSHLWERYLFSGDKQYLAEVYPVMKGAAEFFQDFLVKDPNTGYMVVCPSNSPENHPGIGTYTKSSDGKTANIALFGGVAMDNEMVYDLLKNTALAARALDKDADFADALDNLKAQITPWRIGKYGQVQEWQEDRDKGTSSHR
;
A
#
# COMPACT_ATOMS: atom_id res chain seq x y z
N MET A 1 -48.30 8.17 -10.12
CA MET A 1 -48.42 7.50 -11.43
C MET A 1 -48.51 6.00 -11.15
N ASN A 2 -49.52 5.37 -11.71
CA ASN A 2 -49.95 4.00 -11.33
C ASN A 2 -48.93 2.94 -11.76
N LYS A 3 -48.68 1.95 -10.92
CA LYS A 3 -47.84 0.75 -11.19
C LYS A 3 -48.13 0.06 -12.53
N THR A 4 -49.30 0.19 -13.04
CA THR A 4 -49.73 -0.35 -14.34
C THR A 4 -49.07 0.35 -15.54
N THR A 5 -48.78 1.64 -15.44
CA THR A 5 -48.16 2.40 -16.53
C THR A 5 -46.66 2.13 -16.65
N ILE A 6 -46.00 1.72 -15.56
CA ILE A 6 -44.58 1.31 -15.55
C ILE A 6 -44.44 -0.07 -16.21
N ARG A 7 -45.34 -1.01 -15.92
CA ARG A 7 -45.34 -2.33 -16.56
C ARG A 7 -45.55 -2.28 -18.07
N LEU A 8 -46.37 -1.35 -18.57
CA LEU A 8 -46.62 -1.21 -20.01
C LEU A 8 -45.42 -0.61 -20.76
N ARG A 9 -44.58 0.26 -20.10
CA ARG A 9 -43.35 0.77 -20.71
C ARG A 9 -42.24 -0.29 -20.75
N HIS A 10 -42.11 -1.13 -19.75
CA HIS A 10 -41.18 -2.26 -19.76
C HIS A 10 -41.56 -3.34 -20.78
N LEU A 11 -42.87 -3.62 -20.96
CA LEU A 11 -43.37 -4.54 -21.98
C LEU A 11 -43.11 -4.04 -23.42
N LEU A 12 -43.15 -2.72 -23.67
CA LEU A 12 -42.82 -2.16 -24.98
C LEU A 12 -41.32 -2.15 -25.31
N MET A 13 -40.46 -2.02 -24.30
CA MET A 13 -38.99 -2.14 -24.51
C MET A 13 -38.55 -3.60 -24.68
N SER A 14 -39.17 -4.53 -23.94
CA SER A 14 -38.87 -5.96 -24.12
C SER A 14 -39.41 -6.50 -25.45
N LEU A 15 -40.52 -5.94 -25.98
CA LEU A 15 -40.99 -6.31 -27.32
C LEU A 15 -40.09 -5.77 -28.45
N LEU A 16 -39.45 -4.62 -28.26
CA LEU A 16 -38.45 -4.09 -29.21
C LEU A 16 -37.11 -4.87 -29.15
N ALA A 17 -36.72 -5.40 -28.00
CA ALA A 17 -35.59 -6.31 -27.89
C ALA A 17 -35.85 -7.70 -28.50
N ILE A 18 -37.08 -8.24 -28.34
CA ILE A 18 -37.46 -9.52 -28.92
C ILE A 18 -37.62 -9.44 -30.46
N ILE A 19 -37.93 -8.27 -31.02
CA ILE A 19 -37.99 -8.07 -32.49
C ILE A 19 -36.57 -7.96 -33.08
N ALA A 20 -35.57 -7.64 -32.28
CA ALA A 20 -34.15 -7.66 -32.73
C ALA A 20 -33.51 -9.07 -32.77
N PHE A 21 -34.14 -10.06 -32.12
CA PHE A 21 -33.69 -11.48 -32.11
C PHE A 21 -34.53 -12.43 -32.93
N GLY A 22 -35.51 -11.94 -33.67
CA GLY A 22 -36.40 -12.76 -34.45
C GLY A 22 -36.39 -12.47 -35.95
N SER A 23 -35.61 -13.28 -36.70
CA SER A 23 -35.57 -13.48 -38.17
C SER A 23 -34.37 -12.86 -38.91
N SER A 24 -33.29 -13.62 -38.99
CA SER A 24 -32.65 -13.93 -40.29
C SER A 24 -31.68 -15.09 -40.09
N ALA A 25 -31.97 -16.21 -40.67
CA ALA A 25 -30.97 -17.22 -41.01
C ALA A 25 -30.01 -16.59 -42.04
N GLY A 26 -28.83 -16.18 -41.56
CA GLY A 26 -27.82 -15.62 -42.46
C GLY A 26 -26.89 -14.62 -41.79
N ALA A 27 -25.78 -15.12 -41.30
CA ALA A 27 -24.62 -14.53 -40.64
C ALA A 27 -24.74 -14.56 -39.10
N ALA A 28 -23.97 -15.44 -38.49
CA ALA A 28 -23.73 -15.44 -37.06
C ALA A 28 -23.15 -14.07 -36.69
N GLN A 29 -23.78 -13.40 -35.75
CA GLN A 29 -23.27 -12.11 -35.25
C GLN A 29 -22.10 -12.43 -34.32
N GLN A 30 -20.88 -12.05 -34.70
CA GLN A 30 -19.68 -12.27 -33.90
C GLN A 30 -19.81 -11.54 -32.56
N ALA A 31 -19.62 -12.27 -31.50
CA ALA A 31 -19.62 -11.74 -30.13
C ALA A 31 -18.19 -11.75 -29.53
N ALA A 32 -17.97 -10.93 -28.53
CA ALA A 32 -16.71 -10.93 -27.80
C ALA A 32 -16.62 -12.18 -26.93
N VAL A 33 -15.73 -13.11 -27.23
CA VAL A 33 -15.44 -14.30 -26.43
C VAL A 33 -14.43 -13.99 -25.33
N ALA A 34 -13.69 -12.87 -25.46
CA ALA A 34 -12.86 -12.30 -24.41
C ALA A 34 -12.80 -10.78 -24.57
N SER A 35 -12.80 -10.06 -23.47
CA SER A 35 -12.76 -8.59 -23.44
C SER A 35 -11.93 -8.08 -22.28
N TRP A 36 -10.94 -7.24 -22.57
CA TRP A 36 -10.19 -6.47 -21.56
C TRP A 36 -10.59 -5.00 -21.65
N VAL A 37 -11.30 -4.53 -20.65
CA VAL A 37 -11.68 -3.13 -20.49
C VAL A 37 -11.00 -2.58 -19.25
N PHE A 38 -10.22 -1.52 -19.39
CA PHE A 38 -9.41 -0.97 -18.30
C PHE A 38 -10.26 -0.08 -17.40
N SER A 39 -10.19 -0.28 -16.09
CA SER A 39 -10.96 0.44 -15.07
C SER A 39 -10.06 1.04 -14.00
N GLU A 40 -10.62 1.85 -13.10
CA GLU A 40 -9.91 2.38 -11.94
C GLU A 40 -9.35 1.24 -11.08
N GLY A 41 -8.07 1.34 -10.70
CA GLY A 41 -7.38 0.32 -9.89
C GLY A 41 -6.38 -0.54 -10.66
N TRP A 42 -6.34 -0.45 -11.98
CA TRP A 42 -5.22 -0.99 -12.74
C TRP A 42 -4.01 -0.09 -12.58
N GLU A 43 -2.98 -0.59 -11.93
CA GLU A 43 -1.68 0.08 -11.87
C GLU A 43 -0.59 -0.81 -12.46
N THR A 44 0.17 -0.26 -13.39
CA THR A 44 1.34 -0.91 -13.96
C THR A 44 2.55 -0.03 -13.72
N SER A 45 3.65 -0.60 -13.35
CA SER A 45 4.87 0.18 -13.13
C SER A 45 6.08 -0.31 -13.91
N SER A 46 6.83 0.65 -14.29
CA SER A 46 8.23 0.87 -14.66
C SER A 46 9.11 -0.25 -15.25
N SER A 47 9.75 0.13 -16.31
CA SER A 47 11.04 -0.28 -16.91
C SER A 47 11.47 -1.76 -16.78
N GLY A 48 11.48 -2.44 -17.92
CA GLY A 48 12.18 -3.71 -18.08
C GLY A 48 11.42 -4.97 -17.67
N THR A 49 10.10 -4.91 -17.45
CA THR A 49 9.35 -6.03 -16.87
C THR A 49 8.22 -6.51 -17.77
N VAL A 50 8.11 -7.82 -17.86
CA VAL A 50 6.96 -8.51 -18.45
C VAL A 50 5.95 -8.75 -17.34
N VAL A 51 4.74 -8.25 -17.46
CA VAL A 51 3.63 -8.49 -16.54
C VAL A 51 2.61 -9.36 -17.28
N THR A 52 2.30 -10.52 -16.73
CA THR A 52 1.31 -11.43 -17.30
C THR A 52 0.10 -11.52 -16.39
N TYR A 53 -1.10 -11.30 -16.93
CA TYR A 53 -2.37 -11.40 -16.22
C TYR A 53 -3.13 -12.62 -16.73
N THR A 54 -3.65 -13.44 -15.81
CA THR A 54 -4.58 -14.51 -16.09
C THR A 54 -5.99 -14.10 -15.65
N PRO A 55 -7.01 -14.29 -16.46
CA PRO A 55 -8.34 -13.75 -16.20
C PRO A 55 -9.10 -14.38 -15.04
N ASP A 56 -8.73 -15.59 -14.67
CA ASP A 56 -9.40 -16.38 -13.63
C ASP A 56 -8.95 -16.08 -12.20
N GLY A 57 -8.04 -15.11 -12.02
CA GLY A 57 -7.52 -14.78 -10.70
C GLY A 57 -6.69 -15.88 -10.04
N SER A 58 -6.49 -17.03 -10.67
CA SER A 58 -5.82 -18.20 -10.07
C SER A 58 -4.31 -18.20 -10.20
N GLY A 59 -3.72 -17.21 -10.87
CA GLY A 59 -2.27 -17.20 -11.11
C GLY A 59 -1.70 -15.82 -11.36
N TRP A 60 -1.36 -15.10 -10.32
CA TRP A 60 -0.46 -13.96 -10.41
C TRP A 60 0.96 -14.44 -10.59
N THR A 61 1.43 -14.48 -11.82
CA THR A 61 2.87 -14.55 -12.07
C THR A 61 3.39 -13.14 -12.27
N ALA A 62 3.52 -12.38 -11.19
CA ALA A 62 4.32 -11.17 -11.22
C ALA A 62 5.79 -11.59 -11.29
N LEU A 63 6.35 -11.56 -12.48
CA LEU A 63 7.79 -11.74 -12.65
C LEU A 63 8.51 -10.44 -12.33
N SER A 64 9.16 -10.45 -11.18
CA SER A 64 10.29 -9.64 -10.73
C SER A 64 10.25 -8.12 -10.89
N ASN A 65 10.45 -7.46 -9.75
CA ASN A 65 10.94 -6.08 -9.58
C ASN A 65 10.03 -4.94 -9.98
N THR A 66 8.79 -4.95 -9.53
CA THR A 66 8.00 -3.74 -9.63
C THR A 66 7.26 -3.44 -8.37
N ALA A 67 7.52 -2.24 -7.90
CA ALA A 67 6.84 -1.63 -6.81
C ALA A 67 5.34 -1.53 -7.10
N TRP A 68 4.55 -2.21 -6.32
CA TRP A 68 3.13 -1.99 -6.23
C TRP A 68 2.90 -0.73 -5.42
N LYS A 69 2.29 0.29 -6.00
CA LYS A 69 1.60 1.27 -5.19
C LYS A 69 0.36 0.58 -4.64
N THR A 70 0.30 0.51 -3.38
CA THR A 70 -0.72 0.31 -2.36
C THR A 70 -2.20 0.16 -2.77
N LYS A 71 -2.49 -0.47 -3.89
CA LYS A 71 -3.74 -1.18 -4.12
C LYS A 71 -3.34 -2.42 -4.86
N GLN A 72 -3.59 -3.58 -4.26
CA GLN A 72 -3.59 -4.80 -5.04
C GLN A 72 -4.39 -4.53 -6.29
N PRO A 73 -3.98 -5.09 -7.43
CA PRO A 73 -4.86 -5.06 -8.56
C PRO A 73 -6.19 -5.58 -8.04
N VAL A 74 -7.16 -4.69 -8.02
CA VAL A 74 -8.53 -5.11 -7.91
C VAL A 74 -8.63 -6.19 -8.95
N PHE A 75 -8.90 -7.40 -8.51
CA PHE A 75 -9.33 -8.46 -9.40
C PHE A 75 -10.09 -7.81 -10.53
N LEU A 76 -9.86 -8.24 -11.72
CA LEU A 76 -10.63 -7.87 -12.89
C LEU A 76 -12.06 -8.39 -12.89
N PRO A 77 -12.83 -8.40 -11.81
CA PRO A 77 -14.12 -9.05 -11.82
C PRO A 77 -15.12 -8.36 -12.74
N ASN A 78 -14.90 -7.09 -13.03
CA ASN A 78 -15.89 -6.34 -13.80
C ASN A 78 -15.37 -5.79 -15.13
N SER A 79 -14.11 -6.05 -15.49
CA SER A 79 -13.51 -5.50 -16.70
C SER A 79 -13.01 -6.53 -17.70
N CYS A 80 -13.02 -7.81 -17.35
CA CYS A 80 -12.83 -8.93 -18.27
C CYS A 80 -14.11 -9.75 -18.33
N ASN A 81 -15.06 -9.30 -19.11
CA ASN A 81 -16.24 -10.12 -19.41
C ASN A 81 -15.83 -11.27 -20.34
N GLY A 82 -16.05 -12.48 -19.92
CA GLY A 82 -15.98 -13.63 -20.79
C GLY A 82 -14.63 -14.29 -20.99
N VAL A 83 -13.68 -14.16 -20.07
CA VAL A 83 -12.35 -14.71 -20.30
C VAL A 83 -12.14 -16.05 -19.60
N GLN A 84 -11.84 -17.08 -20.39
CA GLN A 84 -11.49 -18.43 -19.89
C GLN A 84 -10.11 -18.45 -19.23
N ALA A 85 -9.85 -19.42 -18.35
CA ALA A 85 -8.62 -19.57 -17.56
C ALA A 85 -7.28 -19.55 -18.34
N ASN A 86 -7.31 -19.72 -19.64
CA ASN A 86 -6.13 -19.76 -20.50
C ASN A 86 -5.84 -18.45 -21.25
N TYR A 87 -6.62 -17.39 -21.02
CA TYR A 87 -6.39 -16.11 -21.66
C TYR A 87 -5.42 -15.26 -20.83
N LYS A 88 -4.37 -14.74 -21.45
CA LYS A 88 -3.30 -13.99 -20.79
C LYS A 88 -3.06 -12.66 -21.47
N LEU A 89 -2.78 -11.67 -20.66
CA LEU A 89 -2.34 -10.36 -21.11
C LEU A 89 -0.91 -10.11 -20.64
N THR A 90 -0.02 -9.75 -21.57
CA THR A 90 1.38 -9.47 -21.26
C THR A 90 1.74 -8.07 -21.73
N LEU A 91 2.36 -7.28 -20.87
CA LEU A 91 2.84 -5.94 -21.17
C LEU A 91 4.37 -5.94 -21.13
N LYS A 92 5.02 -5.54 -22.21
CA LYS A 92 6.47 -5.38 -22.25
C LYS A 92 6.86 -3.94 -22.52
N THR A 93 7.82 -3.44 -21.79
CA THR A 93 8.45 -2.15 -22.02
C THR A 93 9.89 -2.20 -21.55
N SER A 94 10.82 -1.63 -22.33
CA SER A 94 12.24 -1.54 -21.96
C SER A 94 12.50 -0.38 -20.98
N ASP A 95 11.85 0.77 -21.18
CA ASP A 95 12.16 2.02 -20.47
C ASP A 95 10.92 2.87 -20.14
N GLY A 96 9.71 2.44 -20.51
CA GLY A 96 8.46 3.15 -20.29
C GLY A 96 7.69 2.63 -19.07
N LYS A 97 6.60 3.30 -18.76
CA LYS A 97 5.63 2.85 -17.75
C LYS A 97 4.29 2.61 -18.41
N TRP A 98 3.74 1.42 -18.21
CA TRP A 98 2.34 1.17 -18.42
C TRP A 98 1.57 1.57 -17.16
N GLU A 99 0.49 2.30 -17.31
CA GLU A 99 -0.36 2.73 -16.19
C GLU A 99 -1.81 2.80 -16.64
N VAL A 100 -2.76 2.60 -15.74
CA VAL A 100 -4.16 2.89 -16.01
C VAL A 100 -4.44 4.32 -15.61
N LYS A 101 -4.97 5.12 -16.55
CA LYS A 101 -5.32 6.52 -16.34
C LYS A 101 -6.79 6.75 -16.67
N GLN A 102 -7.41 7.64 -15.92
CA GLN A 102 -8.71 8.18 -16.30
C GLN A 102 -8.52 9.17 -17.46
N SER A 103 -9.26 8.94 -18.55
CA SER A 103 -9.29 9.81 -19.72
C SER A 103 -10.72 10.19 -20.02
N LYS A 104 -11.14 11.42 -19.66
CA LYS A 104 -12.53 11.89 -19.72
C LYS A 104 -13.48 10.91 -19.00
N ASP A 105 -14.28 10.19 -19.75
CA ASP A 105 -15.35 9.31 -19.24
C ASP A 105 -14.95 7.82 -19.19
N SER A 106 -13.66 7.49 -19.38
CA SER A 106 -13.18 6.10 -19.39
C SER A 106 -11.77 5.96 -18.86
N TYR A 107 -11.44 4.76 -18.38
CA TYR A 107 -10.07 4.38 -18.04
C TYR A 107 -9.39 3.78 -19.25
N VAL A 108 -8.10 3.99 -19.38
CA VAL A 108 -7.26 3.50 -20.49
C VAL A 108 -5.94 2.96 -19.97
N LEU A 109 -5.44 1.91 -20.58
CA LEU A 109 -4.07 1.47 -20.37
C LEU A 109 -3.14 2.40 -21.15
N ARG A 110 -2.27 3.09 -20.44
CA ARG A 110 -1.37 4.12 -20.99
C ARG A 110 0.08 3.68 -20.90
N LEU A 111 0.80 3.79 -21.99
CA LEU A 111 2.26 3.76 -22.00
C LEU A 111 2.82 5.19 -22.09
N ASN A 112 3.60 5.57 -21.10
CA ASN A 112 4.31 6.85 -21.09
C ASN A 112 5.68 6.68 -21.77
N THR A 113 5.90 7.41 -22.84
CA THR A 113 7.09 7.28 -23.69
C THR A 113 8.20 8.29 -23.39
N ALA A 114 8.11 9.03 -22.27
CA ALA A 114 9.09 10.08 -21.94
C ALA A 114 10.54 9.59 -21.90
N SER A 115 10.76 8.29 -21.66
CA SER A 115 12.08 7.65 -21.52
C SER A 115 12.40 6.67 -22.66
N ILE A 116 11.60 6.61 -23.72
CA ILE A 116 11.76 5.60 -24.78
C ILE A 116 12.74 6.12 -25.83
N ASP A 117 13.89 5.47 -25.96
CA ASP A 117 14.90 5.80 -26.93
C ASP A 117 14.86 4.92 -28.22
N LYS A 118 14.12 3.80 -28.18
CA LYS A 118 14.06 2.85 -29.30
C LYS A 118 12.63 2.37 -29.54
N PHE A 119 12.22 2.37 -30.80
CA PHE A 119 10.97 1.79 -31.29
C PHE A 119 11.30 0.64 -32.26
N THR A 120 10.35 -0.27 -32.44
CA THR A 120 10.49 -1.36 -33.41
C THR A 120 10.65 -0.77 -34.82
N LYS A 121 11.74 -1.10 -35.47
CA LYS A 121 12.00 -0.64 -36.85
C LYS A 121 11.13 -1.40 -37.84
N LYS A 122 10.81 -0.77 -38.99
CA LYS A 122 9.98 -1.38 -40.06
C LYS A 122 10.53 -2.73 -40.54
N GLU A 123 11.86 -2.87 -40.63
CA GLU A 123 12.54 -4.11 -41.01
C GLU A 123 12.40 -5.26 -40.03
N ASP A 124 11.98 -4.95 -38.77
CA ASP A 124 11.86 -5.90 -37.66
C ASP A 124 10.40 -6.26 -37.33
N TYR A 125 9.38 -5.72 -38.03
CA TYR A 125 7.96 -5.93 -37.72
C TYR A 125 7.57 -7.41 -37.72
N GLY A 126 8.08 -8.19 -38.65
CA GLY A 126 7.85 -9.65 -38.68
C GLY A 126 8.69 -10.47 -37.68
N ASN A 127 9.57 -9.83 -36.90
CA ASN A 127 10.41 -10.50 -35.92
C ASN A 127 10.05 -10.07 -34.49
N PRO A 128 9.21 -10.86 -33.78
CA PRO A 128 8.69 -10.48 -32.47
C PRO A 128 9.76 -10.39 -31.39
N GLU A 129 10.90 -11.04 -31.54
CA GLU A 129 12.02 -10.96 -30.57
C GLU A 129 12.65 -9.56 -30.54
N LYS A 130 12.48 -8.83 -31.63
CA LYS A 130 12.98 -7.46 -31.76
C LYS A 130 11.97 -6.38 -31.40
N HIS A 131 10.75 -6.75 -30.99
CA HIS A 131 9.78 -5.80 -30.48
C HIS A 131 10.18 -5.41 -29.07
N ASP A 132 10.68 -4.20 -28.88
CA ASP A 132 11.14 -3.71 -27.59
C ASP A 132 9.98 -3.30 -26.68
N GLN A 133 8.82 -2.97 -27.27
CA GLN A 133 7.66 -2.48 -26.54
C GLN A 133 6.37 -2.94 -27.18
N TYR A 134 5.56 -3.66 -26.43
CA TYR A 134 4.32 -4.18 -26.94
C TYR A 134 3.29 -4.50 -25.85
N PHE A 135 2.05 -4.53 -26.28
CA PHE A 135 0.95 -5.21 -25.61
C PHE A 135 0.77 -6.56 -26.29
N GLU A 136 0.63 -7.63 -25.54
CA GLU A 136 0.43 -8.98 -26.04
C GLU A 136 -0.75 -9.64 -25.34
N ALA A 137 -1.70 -10.16 -26.15
CA ALA A 137 -2.77 -11.02 -25.67
C ALA A 137 -2.52 -12.45 -26.17
N SER A 138 -2.57 -13.43 -25.27
CA SER A 138 -2.46 -14.86 -25.56
C SER A 138 -3.72 -15.57 -25.13
N PHE A 139 -4.31 -16.37 -26.03
CA PHE A 139 -5.59 -17.04 -25.80
C PHE A 139 -5.75 -18.28 -26.69
N PRO A 140 -6.47 -19.31 -26.26
CA PRO A 140 -6.88 -20.41 -27.11
C PRO A 140 -8.08 -20.00 -28.00
N THR A 141 -8.19 -20.63 -29.14
CA THR A 141 -9.35 -20.52 -30.03
C THR A 141 -9.97 -21.89 -30.31
N THR A 142 -9.76 -22.85 -29.43
CA THR A 142 -10.33 -24.18 -29.50
C THR A 142 -11.85 -24.05 -29.52
N SER A 143 -12.50 -24.69 -30.49
CA SER A 143 -13.95 -24.61 -30.76
C SER A 143 -14.46 -23.26 -31.27
N LEU A 144 -13.58 -22.28 -31.53
CA LEU A 144 -13.94 -20.99 -32.10
C LEU A 144 -13.68 -20.95 -33.61
N ASN A 145 -14.55 -20.25 -34.34
CA ASN A 145 -14.44 -20.03 -35.78
C ASN A 145 -14.52 -18.53 -36.07
N ASN A 146 -13.97 -18.12 -37.24
CA ASN A 146 -13.98 -16.72 -37.68
C ASN A 146 -13.39 -15.76 -36.64
N VAL A 147 -12.27 -16.16 -36.05
CA VAL A 147 -11.63 -15.39 -34.95
C VAL A 147 -11.13 -14.04 -35.43
N LYS A 148 -11.51 -13.00 -34.71
CA LYS A 148 -11.06 -11.62 -34.94
C LYS A 148 -10.58 -11.00 -33.65
N VAL A 149 -9.77 -9.96 -33.75
CA VAL A 149 -9.46 -9.05 -32.62
C VAL A 149 -9.92 -7.65 -32.95
N ASN A 150 -10.47 -7.00 -31.92
CA ASN A 150 -10.93 -5.63 -31.98
C ASN A 150 -10.35 -4.85 -30.79
N PHE A 151 -9.82 -3.67 -31.04
CA PHE A 151 -9.28 -2.81 -30.01
C PHE A 151 -9.43 -1.33 -30.36
N ALA A 152 -9.39 -0.49 -29.35
CA ALA A 152 -9.43 0.96 -29.53
C ALA A 152 -8.15 1.62 -29.02
N ILE A 153 -7.47 2.32 -29.89
CA ILE A 153 -6.22 3.02 -29.61
C ILE A 153 -6.34 4.52 -29.80
N GLY A 154 -5.63 5.27 -28.98
CA GLY A 154 -5.60 6.73 -29.03
C GLY A 154 -4.28 7.30 -28.51
N ASP A 155 -4.12 8.60 -28.71
CA ASP A 155 -2.95 9.35 -28.27
C ASP A 155 -3.40 10.50 -27.34
N GLY A 156 -2.66 10.73 -26.26
CA GLY A 156 -2.86 11.85 -25.33
C GLY A 156 -2.06 13.11 -25.71
N SER A 157 -1.37 13.11 -26.85
CA SER A 157 -0.50 14.21 -27.29
C SER A 157 -0.96 14.80 -28.63
N SER A 158 -0.26 15.84 -29.09
CA SER A 158 -0.56 16.55 -30.37
C SER A 158 0.08 15.92 -31.63
N SER A 159 0.68 14.75 -31.49
CA SER A 159 1.37 14.07 -32.58
C SER A 159 0.78 12.69 -32.87
N SER A 160 0.73 12.29 -34.14
CA SER A 160 0.19 10.99 -34.55
C SER A 160 1.08 9.84 -34.12
N THR A 161 0.46 8.87 -33.51
CA THR A 161 1.05 7.61 -33.04
C THR A 161 0.70 6.49 -34.01
N HIS A 162 1.62 5.56 -34.21
CA HIS A 162 1.39 4.41 -35.06
C HIS A 162 1.75 3.11 -34.32
N PHE A 163 0.87 2.12 -34.46
CA PHE A 163 1.04 0.78 -33.95
C PHE A 163 1.17 -0.21 -35.08
N GLY A 164 1.99 -1.23 -34.89
CA GLY A 164 1.94 -2.43 -35.69
C GLY A 164 1.14 -3.51 -34.97
N VAL A 165 0.51 -4.39 -35.73
CA VAL A 165 -0.27 -5.52 -35.25
C VAL A 165 0.21 -6.79 -35.89
N ALA A 166 0.62 -7.77 -35.11
CA ALA A 166 1.02 -9.08 -35.59
C ALA A 166 0.39 -10.17 -34.70
N TYR A 167 0.17 -11.36 -35.28
CA TYR A 167 -0.28 -12.52 -34.52
C TYR A 167 0.52 -13.78 -34.85
N SER A 168 0.49 -14.72 -33.94
CA SER A 168 0.96 -16.09 -34.07
C SER A 168 -0.15 -17.06 -33.77
N ALA A 169 -0.34 -18.08 -34.58
CA ALA A 169 -1.34 -19.14 -34.38
C ALA A 169 -0.69 -20.44 -33.85
N ASP A 170 0.60 -20.43 -33.55
CA ASP A 170 1.42 -21.60 -33.16
C ASP A 170 2.26 -21.31 -31.91
N GLY A 171 1.75 -20.46 -31.02
CA GLY A 171 2.39 -20.16 -29.74
C GLY A 171 3.66 -19.34 -29.83
N GLY A 172 3.82 -18.53 -30.87
CA GLY A 172 4.97 -17.65 -31.05
C GLY A 172 6.09 -18.20 -31.96
N THR A 173 5.90 -19.36 -32.57
CA THR A 173 6.90 -19.96 -33.47
C THR A 173 6.94 -19.24 -34.81
N THR A 174 5.78 -18.95 -35.40
CA THR A 174 5.67 -18.16 -36.61
C THR A 174 4.75 -16.97 -36.43
N TRP A 175 5.02 -15.86 -37.12
CA TRP A 175 4.28 -14.62 -36.98
C TRP A 175 3.80 -14.09 -38.30
N THR A 176 2.56 -13.58 -38.31
CA THR A 176 1.91 -12.88 -39.42
C THR A 176 1.64 -11.44 -39.01
N THR A 177 2.18 -10.49 -39.78
CA THR A 177 1.84 -9.06 -39.62
C THR A 177 0.48 -8.80 -40.27
N LEU A 178 -0.46 -8.26 -39.48
CA LEU A 178 -1.79 -7.87 -39.95
C LEU A 178 -1.83 -6.45 -40.48
N ASP A 179 -1.20 -5.53 -39.76
CA ASP A 179 -0.98 -4.16 -40.19
C ASP A 179 0.30 -3.64 -39.52
N ASP A 180 1.08 -2.85 -40.27
CA ASP A 180 2.32 -2.28 -39.78
C ASP A 180 2.19 -0.78 -39.45
N TYR A 181 0.99 -0.21 -39.57
CA TYR A 181 0.80 1.25 -39.41
C TYR A 181 -0.62 1.69 -39.00
N VAL A 182 -1.16 1.13 -37.91
CA VAL A 182 -2.45 1.57 -37.39
C VAL A 182 -2.32 2.93 -36.71
N SER A 183 -3.04 3.94 -37.20
CA SER A 183 -3.02 5.29 -36.63
C SER A 183 -3.88 5.41 -35.38
N GLY A 184 -3.32 5.90 -34.28
CA GLY A 184 -4.05 6.38 -33.12
C GLY A 184 -4.69 7.76 -33.41
N SER A 185 -5.76 8.08 -32.70
CA SER A 185 -6.45 9.37 -32.78
C SER A 185 -5.92 10.34 -31.71
N HIS A 186 -6.04 11.66 -31.95
CA HIS A 186 -5.56 12.71 -31.05
C HIS A 186 -6.52 13.03 -29.91
N TRP A 187 -5.99 13.50 -28.78
CA TRP A 187 -6.72 14.17 -27.70
C TRP A 187 -7.90 13.37 -27.10
N ASN A 188 -7.61 12.15 -26.58
CA ASN A 188 -8.62 11.31 -25.94
C ASN A 188 -9.80 10.90 -26.83
N THR A 189 -9.61 10.93 -28.13
CA THR A 189 -10.44 10.19 -29.09
C THR A 189 -9.73 8.86 -29.40
N TYR A 190 -10.50 7.85 -29.77
CA TYR A 190 -9.99 6.49 -29.99
C TYR A 190 -10.43 6.00 -31.34
N ASN A 191 -9.50 5.41 -32.10
CA ASN A 191 -9.80 4.72 -33.33
C ASN A 191 -10.00 3.25 -33.04
N ASP A 192 -11.14 2.72 -33.45
CA ASP A 192 -11.42 1.29 -33.41
C ASP A 192 -10.74 0.60 -34.62
N ALA A 193 -10.08 -0.51 -34.36
CA ALA A 193 -9.49 -1.36 -35.36
C ALA A 193 -9.94 -2.81 -35.17
N THR A 194 -10.28 -3.50 -36.26
CA THR A 194 -10.69 -4.92 -36.23
C THR A 194 -9.90 -5.69 -37.27
N PHE A 195 -9.32 -6.83 -36.86
CA PHE A 195 -8.52 -7.69 -37.73
C PHE A 195 -9.02 -9.12 -37.66
N GLU A 196 -9.14 -9.78 -38.83
CA GLU A 196 -9.41 -11.20 -38.91
C GLU A 196 -8.12 -12.00 -38.69
N LEU A 197 -8.22 -13.07 -37.87
CA LEU A 197 -7.12 -13.97 -37.60
C LEU A 197 -7.37 -15.30 -38.34
N ASN A 198 -6.42 -15.80 -39.05
CA ASN A 198 -6.49 -17.17 -39.56
C ASN A 198 -6.00 -18.13 -38.46
N ALA A 199 -6.78 -18.20 -37.37
CA ALA A 199 -6.42 -18.81 -36.12
C ALA A 199 -7.54 -19.64 -35.50
N ASP A 200 -8.44 -20.20 -36.30
CA ASP A 200 -9.51 -21.07 -35.83
C ASP A 200 -8.98 -22.40 -35.27
N ASN A 201 -9.57 -22.88 -34.17
CA ASN A 201 -9.21 -24.14 -33.50
C ASN A 201 -7.72 -24.30 -33.13
N LYS A 202 -7.12 -23.27 -32.54
CA LYS A 202 -5.73 -23.28 -32.08
C LYS A 202 -5.65 -23.33 -30.57
N GLU A 203 -4.67 -24.05 -30.03
CA GLU A 203 -4.46 -24.15 -28.58
C GLU A 203 -3.84 -22.89 -27.98
N ASN A 204 -3.04 -22.16 -28.77
CA ASN A 204 -2.36 -20.96 -28.29
C ASN A 204 -2.17 -19.94 -29.42
N VAL A 205 -3.02 -18.94 -29.43
CA VAL A 205 -2.95 -17.78 -30.32
C VAL A 205 -2.35 -16.61 -29.55
N ILE A 206 -1.39 -15.92 -30.14
CA ILE A 206 -0.78 -14.72 -29.56
C ILE A 206 -1.00 -13.56 -30.52
N VAL A 207 -1.52 -12.46 -30.01
CA VAL A 207 -1.65 -11.18 -30.74
C VAL A 207 -0.80 -10.13 -30.07
N ARG A 208 0.00 -9.41 -30.83
CA ARG A 208 0.89 -8.38 -30.34
C ARG A 208 0.63 -7.04 -30.99
N LEU A 209 0.39 -6.01 -30.17
CA LEU A 209 0.36 -4.61 -30.57
C LEU A 209 1.69 -3.98 -30.17
N PHE A 210 2.48 -3.54 -31.11
CA PHE A 210 3.80 -2.96 -30.87
C PHE A 210 3.89 -1.54 -31.43
N ILE A 211 4.75 -0.72 -30.85
CA ILE A 211 4.85 0.70 -31.18
C ILE A 211 5.89 0.87 -32.29
N VAL A 212 5.48 1.46 -33.39
CA VAL A 212 6.33 1.65 -34.60
C VAL A 212 6.88 3.05 -34.74
N SER A 213 6.16 4.06 -34.33
CA SER A 213 6.66 5.45 -34.31
C SER A 213 6.03 6.28 -33.24
N ALA A 214 6.83 7.14 -32.60
CA ALA A 214 6.39 8.06 -31.59
C ALA A 214 7.23 9.31 -31.57
N THR A 215 6.62 10.42 -31.15
CA THR A 215 7.38 11.58 -30.68
C THR A 215 7.74 11.39 -29.22
N LYS A 216 8.92 11.83 -28.81
CA LYS A 216 9.36 11.83 -27.42
C LYS A 216 8.32 12.57 -26.57
N ASN A 217 7.93 11.97 -25.44
CA ASN A 217 6.88 12.45 -24.52
C ASN A 217 5.42 12.23 -24.97
N SER A 218 5.15 11.32 -25.88
CA SER A 218 3.79 10.92 -26.23
C SER A 218 3.24 9.88 -25.25
N ASN A 219 1.92 9.89 -25.06
CA ASN A 219 1.20 8.91 -24.28
C ASN A 219 0.35 8.04 -25.21
N TYR A 220 0.52 6.73 -25.12
CA TYR A 220 -0.22 5.75 -25.90
C TYR A 220 -1.32 5.15 -25.04
N ASN A 221 -2.54 5.21 -25.50
CA ASN A 221 -3.70 4.76 -24.77
C ASN A 221 -4.38 3.61 -25.50
N LEU A 222 -4.55 2.47 -24.82
CA LEU A 222 -5.38 1.37 -25.23
C LEU A 222 -6.63 1.38 -24.34
N LYS A 223 -7.82 1.53 -24.93
CA LYS A 223 -9.08 1.63 -24.21
C LYS A 223 -9.69 0.26 -23.91
N TYR A 224 -9.63 -0.63 -24.87
CA TYR A 224 -10.05 -2.02 -24.73
C TYR A 224 -9.35 -2.89 -25.77
N PHE A 225 -9.36 -4.21 -25.54
CA PHE A 225 -8.95 -5.23 -26.46
C PHE A 225 -9.95 -6.39 -26.37
N ASN A 226 -10.54 -6.81 -27.47
CA ASN A 226 -11.52 -7.85 -27.53
C ASN A 226 -11.06 -8.97 -28.49
N VAL A 227 -11.37 -10.21 -28.14
CA VAL A 227 -11.35 -11.35 -29.06
C VAL A 227 -12.78 -11.63 -29.45
N LEU A 228 -13.07 -11.62 -30.75
CA LEU A 228 -14.37 -11.86 -31.33
C LEU A 228 -14.32 -13.20 -32.08
N ALA A 229 -15.31 -14.05 -31.93
CA ALA A 229 -15.39 -15.30 -32.66
C ALA A 229 -16.84 -15.80 -32.75
N ASP A 230 -17.08 -16.77 -33.61
CA ASP A 230 -18.30 -17.56 -33.62
C ASP A 230 -18.11 -18.75 -32.67
N ASP A 231 -18.70 -18.66 -31.52
CA ASP A 231 -18.80 -19.73 -30.52
C ASP A 231 -20.16 -20.37 -30.62
N HIS A 232 -20.22 -21.69 -30.63
CA HIS A 232 -21.44 -22.46 -30.80
C HIS A 232 -21.72 -23.36 -29.59
N GLU A 233 -20.94 -23.30 -28.53
CA GLU A 233 -21.17 -24.08 -27.32
C GLU A 233 -21.83 -23.21 -26.24
N ALA A 234 -22.85 -23.71 -25.59
CA ALA A 234 -23.50 -23.03 -24.48
C ALA A 234 -22.77 -23.35 -23.16
N PRO A 235 -22.84 -22.45 -22.17
CA PRO A 235 -22.23 -22.65 -20.86
C PRO A 235 -22.71 -23.91 -20.18
N LYS A 236 -21.80 -24.70 -19.61
CA LYS A 236 -22.06 -25.93 -18.87
C LYS A 236 -21.74 -25.76 -17.40
N LEU A 237 -22.64 -26.16 -16.51
CA LEU A 237 -22.41 -26.15 -15.07
C LEU A 237 -21.30 -27.15 -14.71
N THR A 238 -20.30 -26.69 -13.98
CA THR A 238 -19.15 -27.48 -13.50
C THR A 238 -19.24 -27.80 -12.02
N ALA A 239 -19.81 -26.89 -11.23
CA ALA A 239 -19.98 -27.08 -9.79
C ALA A 239 -21.18 -26.27 -9.25
N SER A 240 -21.74 -26.71 -8.14
CA SER A 240 -22.72 -25.97 -7.36
C SER A 240 -22.31 -25.93 -5.88
N ARG A 241 -22.65 -24.85 -5.21
CA ARG A 241 -22.53 -24.70 -3.76
C ARG A 241 -23.81 -24.05 -3.23
N PRO A 242 -24.52 -24.69 -2.29
CA PRO A 242 -24.22 -26.01 -1.75
C PRO A 242 -24.16 -27.10 -2.86
N ALA A 243 -23.35 -28.13 -2.60
CA ALA A 243 -23.37 -29.34 -3.49
C ALA A 243 -24.73 -30.02 -3.44
N ASP A 244 -25.07 -30.79 -4.47
CA ASP A 244 -26.29 -31.56 -4.43
C ASP A 244 -26.29 -32.55 -3.26
N ASN A 245 -27.41 -32.61 -2.53
CA ASN A 245 -27.62 -33.36 -1.29
C ASN A 245 -26.73 -32.95 -0.10
N ALA A 246 -26.16 -31.72 -0.12
CA ALA A 246 -25.44 -31.19 1.04
C ALA A 246 -26.33 -31.11 2.29
N THR A 247 -25.76 -31.40 3.45
CA THR A 247 -26.41 -31.27 4.77
C THR A 247 -25.77 -30.16 5.58
N ASP A 248 -26.42 -29.73 6.64
CA ASP A 248 -25.94 -28.67 7.54
C ASP A 248 -25.70 -27.33 6.84
N VAL A 249 -26.43 -27.04 5.79
CA VAL A 249 -26.35 -25.77 5.07
C VAL A 249 -26.97 -24.65 5.93
N ALA A 250 -26.29 -23.53 6.08
CA ALA A 250 -26.77 -22.38 6.85
C ALA A 250 -28.16 -21.92 6.37
N THR A 251 -29.00 -21.44 7.27
CA THR A 251 -30.34 -20.90 6.96
C THR A 251 -30.34 -19.56 6.26
N SER A 252 -29.15 -18.94 6.13
CA SER A 252 -28.86 -17.75 5.32
C SER A 252 -27.49 -17.89 4.68
N GLY A 253 -27.33 -17.39 3.45
CA GLY A 253 -26.08 -17.52 2.73
C GLY A 253 -26.22 -17.25 1.24
N THR A 254 -25.34 -17.85 0.44
CA THR A 254 -25.29 -17.70 -1.02
C THR A 254 -25.25 -19.07 -1.68
N ILE A 255 -26.08 -19.25 -2.69
CA ILE A 255 -25.94 -20.35 -3.64
C ILE A 255 -25.06 -19.86 -4.78
N ALA A 256 -24.00 -20.60 -5.12
CA ALA A 256 -23.10 -20.32 -6.23
C ALA A 256 -23.14 -21.46 -7.26
N LEU A 257 -23.24 -21.10 -8.54
CA LEU A 257 -23.17 -22.00 -9.67
C LEU A 257 -21.96 -21.61 -10.52
N GLU A 258 -21.04 -22.52 -10.70
CA GLU A 258 -19.82 -22.31 -11.48
C GLU A 258 -19.95 -22.98 -12.84
N PHE A 259 -19.61 -22.26 -13.91
CA PHE A 259 -19.69 -22.73 -15.30
C PHE A 259 -18.29 -22.89 -15.89
N ASN A 260 -18.20 -23.68 -16.99
CA ASN A 260 -16.95 -23.91 -17.72
C ASN A 260 -16.40 -22.66 -18.42
N GLU A 261 -17.20 -21.62 -18.53
CA GLU A 261 -16.90 -20.37 -19.24
C GLU A 261 -17.61 -19.19 -18.59
N SER A 262 -17.28 -17.99 -19.00
CA SER A 262 -17.94 -16.78 -18.51
C SER A 262 -19.36 -16.66 -19.03
N ILE A 263 -20.23 -16.18 -18.16
CA ILE A 263 -21.67 -16.21 -18.40
C ILE A 263 -22.29 -14.82 -18.36
N VAL A 264 -23.41 -14.69 -19.05
CA VAL A 264 -24.39 -13.61 -18.93
C VAL A 264 -25.71 -14.19 -18.46
N ARG A 265 -26.44 -13.47 -17.62
CA ARG A 265 -27.78 -13.87 -17.19
C ARG A 265 -28.84 -13.33 -18.14
N ALA A 266 -29.92 -14.04 -18.33
CA ALA A 266 -31.12 -13.50 -18.95
C ALA A 266 -31.70 -12.39 -18.05
N GLU A 267 -32.34 -11.37 -18.64
CA GLU A 267 -32.85 -10.20 -17.91
C GLU A 267 -33.92 -10.59 -16.87
N ASP A 268 -34.69 -11.63 -17.17
CA ASP A 268 -35.75 -12.20 -16.35
C ASP A 268 -35.33 -13.50 -15.57
N ALA A 269 -34.04 -13.81 -15.55
CA ALA A 269 -33.54 -14.99 -14.85
C ALA A 269 -33.83 -14.89 -13.35
N MET A 270 -34.58 -15.87 -12.85
CA MET A 270 -34.89 -16.04 -11.43
C MET A 270 -34.75 -17.51 -11.08
N ALA A 271 -34.12 -17.82 -9.96
CA ALA A 271 -34.12 -19.20 -9.44
C ALA A 271 -35.23 -19.38 -8.41
N MET A 272 -35.74 -20.59 -8.34
CA MET A 272 -36.76 -20.99 -7.36
C MET A 272 -36.11 -21.87 -6.29
N LEU A 273 -36.27 -21.48 -5.03
CA LEU A 273 -35.87 -22.27 -3.88
C LEU A 273 -37.10 -22.73 -3.14
N THR A 274 -37.40 -24.03 -3.24
CA THR A 274 -38.64 -24.66 -2.70
C THR A 274 -38.32 -25.45 -1.44
N ASN A 275 -38.96 -25.09 -0.33
CA ASN A 275 -38.96 -25.90 0.88
C ASN A 275 -39.80 -27.15 0.63
N ALA A 276 -39.18 -28.34 0.66
CA ALA A 276 -39.84 -29.61 0.35
C ALA A 276 -40.84 -30.05 1.43
N ASN A 277 -40.79 -29.50 2.65
CA ASN A 277 -41.67 -29.89 3.76
C ASN A 277 -43.03 -29.16 3.71
N ASN A 278 -43.08 -27.94 3.18
CA ASN A 278 -44.28 -27.09 3.18
C ASN A 278 -44.64 -26.54 1.77
N ASN A 279 -43.83 -26.86 0.74
CA ASN A 279 -43.93 -26.34 -0.63
C ASN A 279 -43.88 -24.81 -0.76
N LYS A 280 -43.30 -24.08 0.23
CA LYS A 280 -43.06 -22.64 0.12
C LYS A 280 -41.97 -22.40 -0.90
N VAL A 281 -42.23 -21.53 -1.86
CA VAL A 281 -41.28 -21.14 -2.90
C VAL A 281 -40.74 -19.75 -2.58
N THR A 282 -39.42 -19.59 -2.66
CA THR A 282 -38.73 -18.30 -2.57
C THR A 282 -38.04 -18.05 -3.92
N GLU A 283 -38.31 -16.91 -4.54
CA GLU A 283 -37.64 -16.48 -5.76
C GLU A 283 -36.33 -15.80 -5.40
N LEU A 284 -35.24 -16.19 -6.06
CA LEU A 284 -33.89 -15.66 -5.85
C LEU A 284 -33.40 -14.98 -7.11
N GLU A 285 -32.98 -13.70 -6.96
CA GLU A 285 -32.41 -12.94 -8.05
C GLU A 285 -30.90 -13.24 -8.19
N PRO A 286 -30.42 -13.56 -9.42
CA PRO A 286 -29.01 -13.87 -9.65
C PRO A 286 -28.13 -12.62 -9.76
N ASN A 287 -26.89 -12.75 -9.25
CA ASN A 287 -25.78 -11.85 -9.51
C ASN A 287 -24.69 -12.62 -10.25
N VAL A 288 -24.16 -12.04 -11.34
CA VAL A 288 -23.11 -12.65 -12.17
C VAL A 288 -21.75 -12.05 -11.86
N SER A 289 -20.74 -12.90 -11.73
CA SER A 289 -19.34 -12.51 -11.62
C SER A 289 -18.47 -13.52 -12.37
N GLY A 290 -18.02 -13.15 -13.58
CA GLY A 290 -17.24 -14.02 -14.46
C GLY A 290 -18.01 -15.27 -14.86
N ASN A 291 -17.53 -16.44 -14.48
CA ASN A 291 -18.16 -17.74 -14.74
C ASN A 291 -19.05 -18.23 -13.59
N VAL A 292 -19.34 -17.39 -12.57
CA VAL A 292 -20.12 -17.77 -11.39
C VAL A 292 -21.40 -16.97 -11.29
N LEU A 293 -22.53 -17.69 -11.12
CA LEU A 293 -23.86 -17.13 -10.85
C LEU A 293 -24.18 -17.32 -9.37
N ARG A 294 -24.48 -16.23 -8.65
CA ARG A 294 -24.74 -16.23 -7.20
C ARG A 294 -26.17 -15.83 -6.87
N PHE A 295 -26.75 -16.46 -5.86
CA PHE A 295 -28.09 -16.19 -5.35
C PHE A 295 -28.04 -16.08 -3.83
N ALA A 296 -28.30 -14.89 -3.31
CA ALA A 296 -28.40 -14.69 -1.86
C ALA A 296 -29.75 -15.24 -1.35
N TYR A 297 -29.71 -15.92 -0.21
CA TYR A 297 -30.88 -16.37 0.50
C TYR A 297 -30.77 -16.09 1.99
N SER A 298 -31.92 -15.95 2.66
CA SER A 298 -31.98 -15.71 4.09
C SER A 298 -33.26 -16.29 4.71
N ALA A 299 -33.20 -16.53 6.02
CA ALA A 299 -34.35 -16.97 6.84
C ALA A 299 -35.05 -18.24 6.31
N LEU A 300 -34.26 -19.23 5.87
CA LEU A 300 -34.78 -20.55 5.53
C LEU A 300 -35.19 -21.30 6.83
N ASP A 301 -36.18 -22.22 6.69
CA ASP A 301 -36.56 -23.07 7.81
C ASP A 301 -35.41 -24.03 8.18
N LYS A 302 -35.23 -24.31 9.48
CA LYS A 302 -34.20 -25.22 9.99
C LYS A 302 -34.52 -26.68 9.69
N SER A 303 -33.50 -27.52 9.59
CA SER A 303 -33.63 -28.98 9.34
C SER A 303 -34.60 -29.31 8.17
N ALA A 304 -34.66 -28.41 7.19
CA ALA A 304 -35.57 -28.50 6.08
C ALA A 304 -34.84 -28.80 4.77
N LEU A 305 -35.41 -29.73 3.99
CA LEU A 305 -34.91 -30.02 2.65
C LEU A 305 -35.38 -28.93 1.68
N TYR A 306 -34.43 -28.30 1.03
CA TYR A 306 -34.68 -27.32 -0.03
C TYR A 306 -34.31 -27.89 -1.40
N ARG A 307 -35.13 -27.57 -2.41
CA ARG A 307 -34.85 -27.86 -3.81
C ARG A 307 -34.61 -26.55 -4.54
N PHE A 308 -33.46 -26.44 -5.15
CA PHE A 308 -33.10 -25.31 -6.00
C PHE A 308 -33.42 -25.67 -7.46
N GLU A 309 -33.98 -24.70 -8.18
CA GLU A 309 -34.24 -24.81 -9.60
C GLU A 309 -33.95 -23.48 -10.30
N LEU A 310 -32.99 -23.48 -11.25
CA LEU A 310 -32.79 -22.40 -12.18
C LEU A 310 -33.29 -22.86 -13.57
N PRO A 311 -34.31 -22.21 -14.16
CA PRO A 311 -34.89 -22.62 -15.43
C PRO A 311 -33.86 -22.65 -16.58
N ALA A 312 -34.10 -23.52 -17.55
CA ALA A 312 -33.35 -23.50 -18.80
C ALA A 312 -33.38 -22.11 -19.43
N ARG A 313 -32.32 -21.75 -20.13
CA ARG A 313 -32.13 -20.45 -20.81
C ARG A 313 -31.97 -19.26 -19.89
N SER A 314 -31.79 -19.48 -18.58
CA SER A 314 -31.46 -18.43 -17.60
C SER A 314 -30.00 -17.89 -17.74
N VAL A 315 -29.12 -18.68 -18.34
CA VAL A 315 -27.70 -18.41 -18.51
C VAL A 315 -27.33 -18.56 -19.97
N GLY A 316 -26.59 -17.61 -20.48
CA GLY A 316 -25.95 -17.67 -21.79
C GLY A 316 -24.49 -17.29 -21.69
N ASP A 317 -23.74 -17.41 -22.77
CA ASP A 317 -22.42 -16.84 -22.96
C ASP A 317 -22.48 -15.47 -23.66
N LEU A 318 -21.31 -14.88 -23.89
CA LEU A 318 -21.17 -13.61 -24.60
C LEU A 318 -21.39 -13.76 -26.12
N SER A 319 -21.34 -14.97 -26.64
CA SER A 319 -21.59 -15.29 -28.04
C SER A 319 -23.08 -15.45 -28.36
N GLY A 320 -23.92 -15.44 -27.31
CA GLY A 320 -25.39 -15.59 -27.44
C GLY A 320 -25.88 -17.04 -27.36
N ASN A 321 -24.99 -18.03 -27.09
CA ASN A 321 -25.43 -19.39 -26.84
C ASN A 321 -26.01 -19.48 -25.44
N VAL A 322 -27.15 -20.11 -25.30
CA VAL A 322 -27.86 -20.21 -24.02
C VAL A 322 -27.98 -21.65 -23.55
N SER A 323 -27.74 -21.88 -22.28
CA SER A 323 -27.86 -23.17 -21.64
C SER A 323 -29.30 -23.70 -21.76
N GLN A 324 -29.48 -24.86 -22.38
CA GLN A 324 -30.80 -25.48 -22.59
C GLN A 324 -31.21 -26.33 -21.42
N GLU A 325 -30.40 -26.55 -20.44
CA GLU A 325 -30.65 -27.38 -19.27
C GLU A 325 -31.18 -26.56 -18.10
N THR A 326 -32.11 -27.15 -17.36
CA THR A 326 -32.56 -26.63 -16.07
C THR A 326 -31.60 -27.14 -15.00
N VAL A 327 -30.98 -26.22 -14.23
CA VAL A 327 -30.12 -26.62 -13.11
C VAL A 327 -30.98 -26.95 -11.90
N LYS A 328 -30.85 -28.20 -11.39
CA LYS A 328 -31.59 -28.68 -10.22
C LYS A 328 -30.64 -29.39 -9.26
N PHE A 329 -30.76 -29.08 -7.99
CA PHE A 329 -30.12 -29.79 -6.88
C PHE A 329 -30.87 -29.54 -5.58
N SER A 330 -30.52 -30.26 -4.53
CA SER A 330 -31.15 -30.15 -3.22
C SER A 330 -30.11 -30.05 -2.11
N PHE A 331 -30.53 -29.47 -1.00
CA PHE A 331 -29.72 -29.42 0.22
C PHE A 331 -30.65 -29.39 1.44
N THR A 332 -30.12 -29.82 2.59
CA THR A 332 -30.83 -29.75 3.88
C THR A 332 -30.17 -28.67 4.75
N THR A 333 -30.98 -27.76 5.26
CA THR A 333 -30.49 -26.70 6.16
C THR A 333 -30.12 -27.27 7.52
N ALA A 334 -29.19 -26.58 8.16
CA ALA A 334 -28.80 -26.83 9.54
C ALA A 334 -30.01 -26.68 10.51
N ASP A 335 -29.90 -27.29 11.66
CA ASP A 335 -30.91 -27.17 12.70
C ASP A 335 -30.71 -25.93 13.61
N THR A 336 -29.68 -25.16 13.37
CA THR A 336 -29.31 -23.95 14.10
C THR A 336 -29.57 -22.68 13.28
N ASP A 337 -29.82 -21.56 13.96
CA ASP A 337 -29.87 -20.25 13.30
C ASP A 337 -28.48 -19.81 12.80
N PRO A 338 -28.41 -18.93 11.80
CA PRO A 338 -27.16 -18.26 11.49
C PRO A 338 -26.61 -17.58 12.73
N ILE A 339 -25.33 -17.81 12.99
CA ILE A 339 -24.68 -17.20 14.14
C ILE A 339 -24.40 -15.73 13.79
N PRO A 340 -25.00 -14.77 14.49
CA PRO A 340 -24.72 -13.37 14.25
C PRO A 340 -23.28 -13.03 14.63
N ALA A 341 -22.71 -12.01 13.98
CA ALA A 341 -21.45 -11.45 14.43
C ALA A 341 -21.57 -10.95 15.86
N PRO A 342 -20.54 -11.11 16.70
CA PRO A 342 -20.53 -10.60 18.06
C PRO A 342 -20.68 -9.08 18.10
N THR A 343 -21.34 -8.56 19.14
CA THR A 343 -21.46 -7.12 19.36
C THR A 343 -20.15 -6.60 19.94
N ILE A 344 -19.60 -5.54 19.35
CA ILE A 344 -18.42 -4.86 19.88
C ILE A 344 -18.89 -3.77 20.84
N GLU A 345 -18.55 -3.89 22.12
CA GLU A 345 -19.01 -2.98 23.17
C GLU A 345 -18.20 -1.68 23.25
N SER A 346 -16.93 -1.70 22.80
CA SER A 346 -16.06 -0.53 22.78
C SER A 346 -16.54 0.52 21.78
N LYS A 347 -16.58 1.80 22.17
CA LYS A 347 -16.88 2.90 21.24
C LYS A 347 -15.67 3.30 20.39
N ASN A 348 -14.47 3.15 20.93
CA ASN A 348 -13.21 3.49 20.28
C ASN A 348 -12.69 2.26 19.54
N HIS A 349 -13.30 1.92 18.41
CA HIS A 349 -12.89 0.78 17.59
C HIS A 349 -12.99 1.05 16.11
N LEU A 350 -12.17 0.34 15.34
CA LEU A 350 -12.32 0.17 13.91
C LEU A 350 -12.74 -1.28 13.66
N TRP A 351 -13.85 -1.53 12.98
CA TRP A 351 -14.33 -2.88 12.78
C TRP A 351 -14.77 -3.14 11.33
N TYR A 352 -14.69 -4.40 10.94
CA TYR A 352 -14.98 -4.88 9.59
C TYR A 352 -15.64 -6.25 9.64
N ASN A 353 -16.56 -6.48 8.72
CA ASN A 353 -17.29 -7.75 8.57
C ASN A 353 -16.64 -8.71 7.58
N LYS A 354 -15.44 -8.43 7.12
CA LYS A 354 -14.63 -9.22 6.18
C LYS A 354 -13.15 -9.17 6.54
N PRO A 355 -12.33 -10.18 6.15
CA PRO A 355 -10.88 -10.13 6.22
C PRO A 355 -10.31 -8.94 5.43
N ALA A 356 -9.06 -8.57 5.74
CA ALA A 356 -8.32 -7.61 4.93
C ALA A 356 -7.96 -8.23 3.58
N GLY A 357 -8.34 -7.58 2.50
CA GLY A 357 -7.99 -8.00 1.14
C GLY A 357 -6.60 -7.55 0.71
N TYR A 358 -6.05 -6.51 1.35
CA TYR A 358 -4.72 -5.97 1.09
C TYR A 358 -4.14 -5.34 2.36
N TRP A 359 -2.84 -5.00 2.33
CA TRP A 359 -2.09 -4.57 3.51
C TRP A 359 -2.69 -3.35 4.23
N GLU A 360 -3.18 -2.36 3.49
CA GLU A 360 -3.74 -1.13 4.07
C GLU A 360 -5.10 -1.35 4.76
N GLU A 361 -5.77 -2.47 4.53
CA GLU A 361 -6.97 -2.86 5.27
C GLU A 361 -6.65 -3.63 6.56
N ALA A 362 -5.40 -4.10 6.73
CA ALA A 362 -4.97 -4.80 7.94
C ALA A 362 -4.97 -3.86 9.15
N LEU A 363 -5.08 -4.43 10.34
CA LEU A 363 -5.15 -3.68 11.59
C LEU A 363 -3.75 -3.45 12.17
N PRO A 364 -3.33 -2.20 12.38
CA PRO A 364 -2.00 -1.87 12.90
C PRO A 364 -1.92 -2.07 14.41
N LEU A 365 -0.86 -2.74 14.87
CA LEU A 365 -0.50 -2.90 16.28
C LEU A 365 0.95 -2.50 16.48
N GLY A 366 1.29 -1.97 17.65
CA GLY A 366 2.67 -1.60 17.95
C GLY A 366 2.88 -1.18 19.40
N ASN A 367 4.14 -1.10 19.82
CA ASN A 367 4.57 -0.61 21.13
C ASN A 367 5.75 0.37 21.05
N GLY A 368 5.91 1.02 19.90
CA GLY A 368 7.07 1.88 19.60
C GLY A 368 8.25 1.13 19.00
N ARG A 369 8.54 -0.09 19.43
CA ARG A 369 9.66 -0.91 18.96
C ARG A 369 9.24 -1.99 17.96
N LEU A 370 8.17 -2.70 18.23
CA LEU A 370 7.61 -3.76 17.37
C LEU A 370 6.34 -3.25 16.71
N GLY A 371 6.19 -3.51 15.41
CA GLY A 371 5.00 -3.24 14.64
C GLY A 371 4.42 -4.51 14.05
N VAL A 372 3.09 -4.60 14.00
CA VAL A 372 2.37 -5.72 13.36
C VAL A 372 1.21 -5.18 12.54
N MET A 373 1.02 -5.69 11.33
CA MET A 373 -0.21 -5.54 10.55
C MET A 373 -0.92 -6.88 10.51
N HIS A 374 -2.12 -6.93 11.11
CA HIS A 374 -2.90 -8.15 11.27
C HIS A 374 -4.05 -8.21 10.25
N SER A 375 -4.04 -9.21 9.36
CA SER A 375 -5.01 -9.31 8.26
C SER A 375 -6.37 -9.82 8.70
N GLY A 376 -6.43 -10.73 9.66
CA GLY A 376 -7.64 -11.36 10.14
C GLY A 376 -8.23 -12.40 9.16
N SER A 377 -7.46 -12.97 8.26
CA SER A 377 -7.93 -13.98 7.31
C SER A 377 -8.34 -15.27 8.02
N VAL A 378 -9.40 -15.94 7.52
CA VAL A 378 -9.92 -17.16 8.14
C VAL A 378 -9.04 -18.36 7.81
N ALA A 379 -8.72 -18.55 6.55
CA ALA A 379 -8.00 -19.71 6.06
C ALA A 379 -6.50 -19.68 6.38
N CYS A 380 -5.87 -18.54 6.13
CA CYS A 380 -4.47 -18.29 6.40
C CYS A 380 -4.29 -16.84 6.84
N ASP A 381 -4.21 -16.66 8.14
CA ASP A 381 -4.03 -15.34 8.72
C ASP A 381 -2.57 -14.90 8.64
N THR A 382 -2.33 -13.62 8.45
CA THR A 382 -1.00 -13.05 8.30
C THR A 382 -0.75 -11.95 9.32
N LEU A 383 0.41 -12.05 9.96
CA LEU A 383 0.98 -11.05 10.85
C LEU A 383 2.25 -10.53 10.18
N GLN A 384 2.15 -9.42 9.47
CA GLN A 384 3.33 -8.79 8.89
C GLN A 384 4.02 -7.97 9.99
N LEU A 385 5.32 -8.23 10.16
CA LEU A 385 6.11 -7.75 11.29
C LEU A 385 7.05 -6.62 10.87
N ASN A 386 7.27 -5.71 11.80
CA ASN A 386 8.30 -4.68 11.74
C ASN A 386 9.04 -4.57 13.07
N GLU A 387 10.28 -4.12 13.01
CA GLU A 387 11.12 -3.79 14.16
C GLU A 387 11.83 -2.46 13.87
N ASP A 388 11.74 -1.48 14.78
CA ASP A 388 12.05 -0.07 14.56
C ASP A 388 13.50 0.21 14.12
N THR A 389 14.43 -0.72 14.41
CA THR A 389 15.85 -0.58 14.06
C THR A 389 16.28 -1.38 12.83
N PHE A 390 15.37 -2.11 12.16
CA PHE A 390 15.73 -2.89 10.98
C PHE A 390 15.74 -2.05 9.70
N TRP A 391 16.91 -1.51 9.36
CA TRP A 391 17.17 -0.65 8.21
C TRP A 391 18.28 -1.20 7.33
N ASP A 392 18.42 -0.66 6.11
CA ASP A 392 19.59 -0.90 5.26
C ASP A 392 20.78 -0.04 5.70
N GLN A 393 21.92 -0.24 5.08
CA GLN A 393 23.18 0.46 5.30
C GLN A 393 23.79 0.19 6.68
N GLY A 394 24.66 1.11 7.13
CA GLY A 394 25.38 1.12 8.39
C GLY A 394 25.79 2.54 8.74
N PRO A 395 26.47 2.74 9.88
CA PRO A 395 26.97 4.05 10.27
C PRO A 395 27.78 4.71 9.15
N ASN A 396 27.37 5.90 8.74
CA ASN A 396 28.01 6.65 7.66
C ASN A 396 27.81 8.16 7.82
N THR A 397 28.56 8.92 7.03
CA THR A 397 28.38 10.36 6.84
C THR A 397 28.12 10.62 5.36
N ASN A 398 27.18 11.48 5.05
CA ASN A 398 26.74 11.72 3.67
C ASN A 398 26.82 13.18 3.21
N TYR A 399 27.50 14.06 3.96
CA TYR A 399 27.71 15.44 3.54
C TYR A 399 28.69 15.52 2.36
N ASN A 400 28.56 16.59 1.55
CA ASN A 400 29.49 16.89 0.46
C ASN A 400 30.33 18.12 0.81
N ALA A 401 31.58 17.89 1.21
CA ALA A 401 32.51 18.96 1.63
C ALA A 401 32.85 19.96 0.52
N ASN A 402 32.58 19.65 -0.75
CA ASN A 402 32.85 20.58 -1.86
C ASN A 402 31.96 21.83 -1.81
N ALA A 403 30.79 21.75 -1.14
CA ALA A 403 29.85 22.86 -1.02
C ALA A 403 30.53 24.15 -0.50
N LYS A 404 31.38 24.06 0.53
CA LYS A 404 32.10 25.19 1.13
C LYS A 404 32.93 25.96 0.12
N GLY A 405 33.59 25.25 -0.80
CA GLY A 405 34.45 25.85 -1.81
C GLY A 405 33.71 26.71 -2.83
N VAL A 406 32.43 26.47 -3.08
CA VAL A 406 31.62 27.18 -4.07
C VAL A 406 30.51 28.04 -3.46
N LEU A 407 30.36 28.05 -2.13
CA LEU A 407 29.24 28.72 -1.44
C LEU A 407 29.09 30.19 -1.85
N LYS A 408 30.15 30.95 -1.77
CA LYS A 408 30.14 32.39 -2.13
C LYS A 408 29.80 32.63 -3.60
N GLN A 409 30.27 31.76 -4.50
CA GLN A 409 29.95 31.85 -5.93
C GLN A 409 28.47 31.62 -6.16
N VAL A 410 27.89 30.62 -5.49
CA VAL A 410 26.46 30.31 -5.59
C VAL A 410 25.60 31.43 -5.03
N GLN A 411 25.94 31.98 -3.86
CA GLN A 411 25.27 33.14 -3.26
C GLN A 411 25.29 34.35 -4.21
N GLN A 412 26.45 34.70 -4.76
CA GLN A 412 26.59 35.84 -5.67
C GLN A 412 25.76 35.62 -6.95
N GLY A 413 25.76 34.44 -7.52
CA GLY A 413 25.00 34.13 -8.72
C GLY A 413 23.46 34.20 -8.48
N ILE A 414 22.97 33.73 -7.32
CA ILE A 414 21.56 33.89 -6.94
C ILE A 414 21.19 35.38 -6.84
N PHE A 415 22.01 36.20 -6.14
CA PHE A 415 21.77 37.64 -6.02
C PHE A 415 21.85 38.38 -7.35
N ASN A 416 22.67 37.92 -8.27
CA ASN A 416 22.78 38.42 -9.64
C ASN A 416 21.68 37.87 -10.58
N LYS A 417 20.83 36.97 -10.10
CA LYS A 417 19.78 36.30 -10.87
C LYS A 417 20.30 35.34 -11.98
N ASP A 418 21.56 34.88 -11.84
CA ASP A 418 22.16 33.87 -12.74
C ASP A 418 21.81 32.44 -12.29
N TYR A 419 20.52 32.19 -12.13
CA TYR A 419 19.99 31.01 -11.46
C TYR A 419 20.37 29.68 -12.14
N ALA A 420 20.38 29.63 -13.49
CA ALA A 420 20.62 28.37 -14.21
C ALA A 420 22.04 27.83 -14.01
N SER A 421 23.05 28.71 -14.07
CA SER A 421 24.46 28.31 -13.87
C SER A 421 24.74 27.90 -12.43
N VAL A 422 24.21 28.64 -11.46
CA VAL A 422 24.42 28.31 -10.05
C VAL A 422 23.62 27.13 -9.54
N GLN A 423 22.48 26.84 -10.12
CA GLN A 423 21.71 25.65 -9.80
C GLN A 423 22.50 24.37 -10.08
N ASP A 424 23.12 24.25 -11.25
CA ASP A 424 23.94 23.08 -11.59
C ASP A 424 25.22 23.00 -10.73
N LEU A 425 25.87 24.14 -10.51
CA LEU A 425 27.01 24.21 -9.62
C LEU A 425 26.68 23.78 -8.19
N ALA A 426 25.59 24.25 -7.65
CA ALA A 426 25.13 23.89 -6.31
C ALA A 426 24.78 22.39 -6.25
N VAL A 427 23.94 21.89 -7.14
CA VAL A 427 23.54 20.46 -7.14
C VAL A 427 24.77 19.55 -7.17
N LYS A 428 25.75 19.84 -8.01
CA LYS A 428 26.98 19.04 -8.11
C LYS A 428 27.80 19.03 -6.80
N ASN A 429 27.79 20.12 -6.04
CA ASN A 429 28.67 20.27 -4.88
C ASN A 429 27.96 20.14 -3.52
N TRP A 430 26.60 20.18 -3.47
CA TRP A 430 25.82 19.98 -2.24
C TRP A 430 25.32 18.58 -2.06
N MET A 431 24.82 17.96 -3.16
CA MET A 431 24.21 16.64 -3.07
C MET A 431 25.19 15.60 -2.55
N SER A 432 24.70 14.73 -1.70
CA SER A 432 25.44 13.60 -1.16
C SER A 432 26.09 12.77 -2.26
N GLN A 433 27.33 12.33 -2.04
CA GLN A 433 28.08 11.48 -2.98
C GLN A 433 28.10 10.00 -2.58
N GLY A 434 27.55 9.66 -1.45
CA GLY A 434 27.50 8.30 -0.92
C GLY A 434 26.09 7.79 -0.82
N SER A 435 25.50 7.97 0.32
CA SER A 435 24.16 7.55 0.65
C SER A 435 23.12 8.64 0.35
N HIS A 436 22.01 8.25 -0.27
CA HIS A 436 20.79 9.06 -0.36
C HIS A 436 19.85 8.85 0.83
N GLY A 437 20.33 8.22 1.90
CA GLY A 437 19.61 7.83 3.10
C GLY A 437 19.30 6.33 3.10
N ALA A 438 19.21 5.76 4.30
CA ALA A 438 18.89 4.37 4.49
C ALA A 438 17.40 4.10 4.30
N SER A 439 17.05 2.85 3.97
CA SER A 439 15.67 2.39 3.80
C SER A 439 15.24 1.56 5.00
N TYR A 440 14.06 1.87 5.56
CA TYR A 440 13.41 1.07 6.61
C TYR A 440 12.87 -0.24 6.04
N ARG A 441 13.05 -1.37 6.77
CA ARG A 441 12.79 -2.72 6.23
C ARG A 441 11.72 -3.46 7.02
N ALA A 442 10.96 -4.31 6.32
CA ALA A 442 10.03 -5.23 6.96
C ALA A 442 10.77 -6.40 7.64
N ALA A 443 10.22 -6.87 8.74
CA ALA A 443 10.77 -7.92 9.59
C ALA A 443 10.14 -9.31 9.36
N GLY A 444 9.53 -9.54 8.19
CA GLY A 444 8.92 -10.80 7.80
C GLY A 444 7.43 -10.94 8.11
N VAL A 445 6.92 -12.14 7.90
CA VAL A 445 5.50 -12.49 8.09
C VAL A 445 5.39 -13.80 8.85
N VAL A 446 4.57 -13.83 9.90
CA VAL A 446 4.07 -15.06 10.50
C VAL A 446 2.77 -15.46 9.81
N LEU A 447 2.69 -16.69 9.39
CA LEU A 447 1.53 -17.31 8.75
C LEU A 447 0.85 -18.24 9.74
N LEU A 448 -0.46 -18.08 9.92
CA LEU A 448 -1.30 -18.94 10.73
C LEU A 448 -2.32 -19.61 9.81
N GLY A 449 -2.08 -20.86 9.45
CA GLY A 449 -2.96 -21.64 8.57
C GLY A 449 -4.02 -22.41 9.36
N PHE A 450 -5.29 -22.35 8.95
CA PHE A 450 -6.40 -23.03 9.58
C PHE A 450 -7.03 -24.01 8.58
N PRO A 451 -6.56 -25.28 8.55
CA PRO A 451 -7.06 -26.27 7.59
C PRO A 451 -8.56 -26.49 7.64
N GLY A 452 -9.20 -26.51 6.50
CA GLY A 452 -10.63 -26.77 6.38
C GLY A 452 -11.55 -25.59 6.68
N GLN A 453 -11.02 -24.40 6.94
CA GLN A 453 -11.76 -23.16 7.18
C GLN A 453 -11.53 -22.16 6.04
N ARG A 454 -12.53 -21.33 5.72
CA ARG A 454 -12.41 -20.24 4.75
C ARG A 454 -13.44 -19.14 5.01
N PHE A 455 -13.24 -17.99 4.39
CA PHE A 455 -14.19 -16.88 4.38
C PHE A 455 -14.85 -16.79 3.01
N ASN A 456 -16.09 -17.26 2.89
CA ASN A 456 -16.83 -17.35 1.63
C ASN A 456 -16.03 -18.12 0.53
N ASP A 457 -16.50 -18.08 -0.70
CA ASP A 457 -15.82 -18.69 -1.86
C ASP A 457 -14.59 -17.87 -2.36
N GLU A 458 -14.29 -16.75 -1.72
CA GLU A 458 -13.34 -15.75 -2.23
C GLU A 458 -11.89 -15.98 -1.76
N GLU A 459 -11.67 -16.80 -0.71
CA GLU A 459 -10.29 -17.12 -0.29
C GLU A 459 -9.62 -18.10 -1.25
N SER A 460 -8.66 -17.60 -2.02
CA SER A 460 -7.90 -18.42 -2.97
C SER A 460 -7.03 -19.47 -2.26
N GLY A 461 -6.91 -20.65 -2.87
CA GLY A 461 -6.01 -21.73 -2.42
C GLY A 461 -6.60 -22.67 -1.39
N GLN A 462 -7.90 -22.59 -1.08
CA GLN A 462 -8.54 -23.52 -0.17
C GLN A 462 -8.92 -24.85 -0.87
N THR A 463 -8.92 -25.89 -0.06
CA THR A 463 -9.39 -27.19 -0.54
C THR A 463 -10.89 -27.14 -0.82
N LYS A 464 -11.34 -27.97 -1.77
CA LYS A 464 -12.75 -28.09 -2.15
C LYS A 464 -13.69 -28.36 -0.97
N ASP A 465 -13.17 -28.92 0.12
CA ASP A 465 -13.93 -29.32 1.31
C ASP A 465 -13.85 -28.30 2.47
N ALA A 466 -13.27 -27.10 2.25
CA ALA A 466 -13.23 -26.06 3.27
C ALA A 466 -14.63 -25.49 3.56
N ILE A 467 -14.89 -25.16 4.82
CA ILE A 467 -16.19 -24.72 5.31
C ILE A 467 -16.16 -23.22 5.57
N ASP A 468 -17.20 -22.53 5.12
CA ASP A 468 -17.34 -21.10 5.24
C ASP A 468 -17.54 -20.65 6.69
N ALA A 469 -16.83 -19.61 7.09
CA ALA A 469 -17.01 -18.93 8.36
C ALA A 469 -18.34 -18.15 8.40
N GLN A 470 -18.98 -18.15 9.57
CA GLN A 470 -20.19 -17.39 9.85
C GLN A 470 -19.98 -16.41 10.99
N GLY A 471 -20.76 -15.34 11.03
CA GLY A 471 -20.67 -14.35 12.11
C GLY A 471 -19.30 -13.71 12.22
N TYR A 472 -18.62 -13.53 11.09
CA TYR A 472 -17.27 -12.99 11.08
C TYR A 472 -17.23 -11.51 11.45
N VAL A 473 -16.30 -11.17 12.35
CA VAL A 473 -15.93 -9.80 12.67
C VAL A 473 -14.43 -9.73 12.96
N ARG A 474 -13.78 -8.68 12.49
CA ARG A 474 -12.45 -8.27 12.97
C ARG A 474 -12.50 -6.83 13.40
N TYR A 475 -11.77 -6.51 14.46
CA TYR A 475 -11.74 -5.16 14.99
C TYR A 475 -10.44 -4.84 15.73
N LEU A 476 -10.04 -3.57 15.64
CA LEU A 476 -9.04 -2.96 16.48
C LEU A 476 -9.78 -2.28 17.64
N ASP A 477 -9.56 -2.75 18.86
CA ASP A 477 -10.01 -2.04 20.05
C ASP A 477 -8.93 -1.08 20.51
N MET A 478 -9.16 0.22 20.29
CA MET A 478 -8.21 1.25 20.66
C MET A 478 -8.14 1.49 22.18
N ASN A 479 -9.12 1.05 22.97
CA ASN A 479 -9.04 1.16 24.43
C ASN A 479 -8.06 0.15 25.04
N THR A 480 -7.81 -0.94 24.35
CA THR A 480 -6.94 -2.03 24.83
C THR A 480 -5.72 -2.28 23.93
N ALA A 481 -5.60 -1.54 22.82
CA ALA A 481 -4.57 -1.76 21.78
C ALA A 481 -4.48 -3.22 21.34
N THR A 482 -5.64 -3.87 21.13
CA THR A 482 -5.74 -5.26 20.68
C THR A 482 -6.45 -5.36 19.32
N SER A 483 -5.98 -6.26 18.47
CA SER A 483 -6.69 -6.69 17.27
C SER A 483 -7.36 -8.02 17.51
N ASN A 484 -8.64 -8.08 17.22
CA ASN A 484 -9.48 -9.26 17.47
C ASN A 484 -10.13 -9.74 16.19
N VAL A 485 -10.25 -11.07 16.07
CA VAL A 485 -11.00 -11.75 15.00
C VAL A 485 -11.89 -12.79 15.64
N GLU A 486 -13.17 -12.75 15.35
CA GLU A 486 -14.16 -13.70 15.89
C GLU A 486 -15.06 -14.21 14.76
N TYR A 487 -15.30 -15.51 14.72
CA TYR A 487 -16.16 -16.15 13.75
C TYR A 487 -16.52 -17.58 14.19
N HIS A 488 -17.42 -18.21 13.48
CA HIS A 488 -17.78 -19.61 13.70
C HIS A 488 -17.57 -20.42 12.43
N VAL A 489 -17.11 -21.67 12.59
CA VAL A 489 -17.15 -22.69 11.52
C VAL A 489 -18.03 -23.81 12.02
N LYS A 490 -19.14 -24.08 11.33
CA LYS A 490 -20.25 -24.85 11.88
C LYS A 490 -20.72 -24.24 13.20
N ASN A 491 -20.68 -25.00 14.28
CA ASN A 491 -21.08 -24.58 15.62
C ASN A 491 -19.89 -24.35 16.57
N VAL A 492 -18.66 -24.26 16.05
CA VAL A 492 -17.46 -23.96 16.83
C VAL A 492 -17.11 -22.50 16.65
N GLY A 493 -17.09 -21.76 17.76
CA GLY A 493 -16.62 -20.37 17.79
C GLY A 493 -15.11 -20.32 17.90
N TYR A 494 -14.50 -19.46 17.09
CA TYR A 494 -13.06 -19.20 17.09
C TYR A 494 -12.80 -17.74 17.41
N LYS A 495 -11.81 -17.50 18.26
CA LYS A 495 -11.33 -16.17 18.61
C LYS A 495 -9.82 -16.09 18.47
N ARG A 496 -9.34 -14.98 17.88
CA ARG A 496 -7.93 -14.61 17.82
C ARG A 496 -7.78 -13.23 18.41
N THR A 497 -6.83 -13.06 19.33
CA THR A 497 -6.46 -11.76 19.88
C THR A 497 -4.98 -11.57 19.71
N VAL A 498 -4.59 -10.45 19.08
CA VAL A 498 -3.20 -10.08 18.82
C VAL A 498 -2.92 -8.74 19.47
N PHE A 499 -1.78 -8.62 20.14
CA PHE A 499 -1.26 -7.35 20.66
C PHE A 499 0.25 -7.37 20.75
N THR A 500 0.86 -6.20 20.70
CA THR A 500 2.29 -6.02 20.96
C THR A 500 2.46 -5.47 22.37
N SER A 501 3.03 -6.28 23.27
CA SER A 501 3.09 -5.95 24.69
C SER A 501 3.90 -4.69 24.96
N PHE A 502 3.28 -3.69 25.59
CA PHE A 502 3.98 -2.50 26.07
C PHE A 502 4.92 -2.79 27.25
N LYS A 503 4.73 -3.94 27.91
CA LYS A 503 5.50 -4.34 29.08
C LYS A 503 6.66 -5.28 28.75
N ASP A 504 6.44 -6.24 27.85
CA ASP A 504 7.32 -7.42 27.74
C ASP A 504 8.17 -7.43 26.46
N ASN A 505 8.03 -6.42 25.58
CA ASN A 505 8.76 -6.32 24.30
C ASN A 505 8.58 -7.53 23.36
N VAL A 506 7.43 -8.16 23.39
CA VAL A 506 7.04 -9.28 22.51
C VAL A 506 5.66 -9.02 21.89
N THR A 507 5.43 -9.65 20.75
CA THR A 507 4.08 -9.75 20.20
C THR A 507 3.43 -11.04 20.69
N VAL A 508 2.19 -10.95 21.13
CA VAL A 508 1.41 -12.07 21.66
C VAL A 508 0.21 -12.32 20.77
N VAL A 509 0.02 -13.59 20.40
CA VAL A 509 -1.15 -14.06 19.63
C VAL A 509 -1.84 -15.12 20.47
N ARG A 510 -3.08 -14.88 20.85
CA ARG A 510 -3.95 -15.83 21.51
C ARG A 510 -4.95 -16.39 20.53
N LEU A 511 -5.03 -17.73 20.44
CA LEU A 511 -5.98 -18.49 19.62
C LEU A 511 -6.85 -19.33 20.55
N GLU A 512 -8.15 -19.30 20.30
CA GLU A 512 -9.14 -20.00 21.16
C GLU A 512 -10.26 -20.61 20.30
N ALA A 513 -10.71 -21.79 20.70
CA ALA A 513 -11.97 -22.38 20.26
C ALA A 513 -12.90 -22.50 21.48
N ASP A 514 -14.18 -22.25 21.32
CA ASP A 514 -15.20 -22.36 22.38
C ASP A 514 -15.54 -23.80 22.76
N GLN A 515 -15.02 -24.77 22.03
CA GLN A 515 -15.18 -26.20 22.27
C GLN A 515 -13.84 -26.91 22.42
N GLN A 516 -13.78 -27.79 23.40
CA GLN A 516 -12.54 -28.53 23.74
C GLN A 516 -12.02 -29.34 22.54
N GLY A 517 -10.73 -29.18 22.25
CA GLY A 517 -10.01 -29.95 21.24
C GLY A 517 -10.43 -29.61 19.79
N LYS A 518 -10.97 -28.42 19.51
CA LYS A 518 -11.43 -28.01 18.19
C LYS A 518 -10.54 -26.98 17.49
N LEU A 519 -9.41 -26.65 18.08
CA LEU A 519 -8.45 -25.73 17.48
C LEU A 519 -7.32 -26.51 16.81
N ASP A 520 -7.36 -26.57 15.49
CA ASP A 520 -6.30 -27.10 14.63
C ASP A 520 -5.73 -25.96 13.78
N PHE A 521 -4.42 -25.78 13.84
CA PHE A 521 -3.75 -24.74 13.05
C PHE A 521 -2.28 -25.05 12.83
N ASN A 522 -1.63 -24.31 11.96
CA ASN A 522 -0.19 -24.37 11.78
C ASN A 522 0.44 -22.98 11.78
N VAL A 523 1.72 -22.94 12.12
CA VAL A 523 2.52 -21.71 12.20
C VAL A 523 3.75 -21.87 11.33
N ALA A 524 4.02 -20.87 10.50
CA ALA A 524 5.24 -20.77 9.72
C ALA A 524 5.70 -19.32 9.63
N TYR A 525 6.95 -19.10 9.22
CA TYR A 525 7.51 -17.76 9.04
C TYR A 525 8.13 -17.64 7.65
N THR A 526 7.99 -16.47 7.03
CA THR A 526 8.57 -16.16 5.73
C THR A 526 8.91 -14.67 5.58
N GLY A 527 9.51 -14.29 4.47
CA GLY A 527 9.66 -12.89 4.09
C GLY A 527 8.38 -12.33 3.46
N CYS A 528 8.18 -11.02 3.55
CA CYS A 528 7.02 -10.32 3.00
C CYS A 528 6.95 -10.38 1.46
N ASN A 529 8.09 -10.44 0.79
CA ASN A 529 8.22 -10.47 -0.67
C ASN A 529 9.55 -11.12 -1.07
N LYS A 530 9.81 -11.22 -2.37
CA LYS A 530 11.05 -11.82 -2.88
C LYS A 530 12.32 -11.20 -2.28
N SER A 531 12.41 -9.87 -2.25
CA SER A 531 13.59 -9.18 -1.69
C SER A 531 13.76 -9.47 -0.19
N ASN A 532 12.66 -9.56 0.54
CA ASN A 532 12.67 -9.87 1.97
C ASN A 532 13.00 -11.36 2.22
N ILE A 533 12.54 -12.27 1.34
CA ILE A 533 12.94 -13.70 1.37
C ILE A 533 14.44 -13.86 1.10
N GLU A 534 14.99 -13.12 0.13
CA GLU A 534 16.42 -13.16 -0.19
C GLU A 534 17.31 -12.72 0.98
N LYS A 535 16.75 -11.99 1.97
CA LYS A 535 17.44 -11.62 3.21
C LYS A 535 17.41 -12.71 4.29
N LEU A 536 16.51 -13.70 4.17
CA LEU A 536 16.48 -14.84 5.09
C LEU A 536 17.80 -15.63 4.99
N THR A 537 18.61 -15.55 6.02
CA THR A 537 19.88 -16.29 6.11
C THR A 537 19.71 -17.63 6.80
N SER A 538 18.71 -17.76 7.69
CA SER A 538 18.23 -19.03 8.21
C SER A 538 16.74 -18.95 8.53
N ASN A 539 16.08 -20.11 8.47
CA ASN A 539 14.71 -20.34 8.92
C ASN A 539 14.62 -21.80 9.34
N GLU A 540 14.68 -22.06 10.63
CA GLU A 540 14.89 -23.38 11.19
C GLU A 540 14.11 -23.59 12.49
N LEU A 541 13.92 -24.84 12.90
CA LEU A 541 13.45 -25.15 14.25
C LEU A 541 14.57 -24.89 15.24
N PHE A 542 14.31 -24.06 16.24
CA PHE A 542 15.19 -23.86 17.38
C PHE A 542 15.01 -24.97 18.41
N ASP A 543 13.78 -25.37 18.63
CA ASP A 543 13.34 -26.54 19.40
C ASP A 543 11.98 -27.03 18.87
N ASP A 544 11.38 -28.02 19.52
CA ASP A 544 10.14 -28.66 19.07
C ASP A 544 8.92 -27.70 19.00
N HIS A 545 9.01 -26.52 19.63
CA HIS A 545 7.91 -25.54 19.73
C HIS A 545 8.28 -24.15 19.22
N THR A 546 9.50 -24.00 18.68
CA THR A 546 10.03 -22.67 18.33
C THR A 546 10.64 -22.65 16.94
N ILE A 547 10.20 -21.73 16.12
CA ILE A 547 10.87 -21.35 14.88
C ILE A 547 11.83 -20.19 15.17
N LYS A 548 13.07 -20.33 14.68
CA LYS A 548 14.06 -19.25 14.66
C LYS A 548 14.33 -18.86 13.21
N ALA A 549 14.22 -17.58 12.93
CA ALA A 549 14.56 -17.03 11.64
C ALA A 549 15.55 -15.87 11.79
N THR A 550 16.52 -15.82 10.90
CA THR A 550 17.47 -14.70 10.81
C THR A 550 17.41 -14.08 9.44
N MET A 551 17.39 -12.74 9.41
CA MET A 551 17.50 -11.94 8.20
C MET A 551 18.79 -11.14 8.25
N GLY A 552 19.45 -11.05 7.11
CA GLY A 552 20.60 -10.20 6.90
C GLY A 552 20.38 -9.26 5.74
N PRO A 553 21.38 -8.45 5.39
CA PRO A 553 21.31 -7.62 4.21
C PRO A 553 21.32 -8.50 2.96
N ALA A 554 20.35 -8.28 2.03
CA ALA A 554 20.32 -8.96 0.73
C ALA A 554 21.53 -8.63 -0.15
N ARG A 555 22.19 -7.52 0.13
CA ARG A 555 23.39 -7.04 -0.57
C ARG A 555 24.43 -6.66 0.47
N ALA A 556 25.70 -6.83 0.14
CA ALA A 556 26.80 -6.40 1.02
C ALA A 556 26.80 -4.88 1.23
N GLN A 557 26.41 -4.13 0.20
CA GLN A 557 26.35 -2.66 0.20
C GLN A 557 25.06 -2.13 -0.41
N CYS A 558 24.61 -1.00 0.08
CA CYS A 558 23.58 -0.17 -0.52
C CYS A 558 24.19 1.22 -0.76
N GLU A 559 24.15 1.68 -2.02
CA GLU A 559 24.70 3.02 -2.40
C GLU A 559 26.14 3.27 -1.91
N ASN A 560 27.01 2.29 -2.01
CA ASN A 560 28.40 2.31 -1.55
C ASN A 560 28.58 2.36 -0.02
N VAL A 561 27.54 2.16 0.76
CA VAL A 561 27.60 1.97 2.21
C VAL A 561 27.39 0.51 2.55
N ASP A 562 28.24 -0.06 3.38
CA ASP A 562 28.11 -1.44 3.84
C ASP A 562 26.83 -1.63 4.64
N ASN A 563 26.04 -2.65 4.30
CA ASN A 563 24.90 -3.06 5.12
C ASN A 563 25.41 -3.83 6.37
N LYS A 564 24.99 -3.40 7.54
CA LYS A 564 25.51 -3.92 8.81
C LYS A 564 24.45 -4.53 9.73
N LEU A 565 23.15 -4.30 9.46
CA LEU A 565 22.09 -4.76 10.34
C LEU A 565 21.62 -6.17 10.00
N ASN A 566 21.48 -6.98 11.02
CA ASN A 566 20.87 -8.31 11.01
C ASN A 566 19.69 -8.30 11.97
N LEU A 567 18.64 -9.05 11.63
CA LEU A 567 17.46 -9.28 12.45
C LEU A 567 17.39 -10.75 12.86
N CYS A 568 17.01 -11.03 14.08
CA CYS A 568 16.63 -12.36 14.54
C CYS A 568 15.22 -12.35 15.10
N SER A 569 14.41 -13.34 14.73
CA SER A 569 13.04 -13.56 15.19
C SER A 569 12.93 -14.95 15.80
N TYR A 570 12.26 -15.06 16.96
CA TYR A 570 11.80 -16.30 17.56
C TYR A 570 10.28 -16.31 17.59
N ILE A 571 9.65 -17.35 17.08
CA ILE A 571 8.22 -17.57 17.08
C ILE A 571 7.97 -18.86 17.87
N ARG A 572 7.43 -18.74 19.07
CA ARG A 572 7.26 -19.84 20.02
C ARG A 572 5.81 -20.07 20.37
N VAL A 573 5.38 -21.33 20.27
CA VAL A 573 4.06 -21.75 20.77
C VAL A 573 4.17 -22.09 22.25
N LEU A 574 3.42 -21.37 23.08
CA LEU A 574 3.34 -21.53 24.53
C LEU A 574 1.89 -21.78 24.93
N ASP A 575 1.66 -22.23 26.17
CA ASP A 575 0.31 -22.39 26.77
C ASP A 575 -0.70 -23.01 25.78
N CYS A 576 -0.34 -24.19 25.26
CA CYS A 576 -1.12 -24.96 24.31
C CYS A 576 -1.52 -26.30 24.94
N ASP A 577 -2.85 -26.59 24.93
CA ASP A 577 -3.39 -27.86 25.45
C ASP A 577 -3.51 -28.96 24.39
N GLY A 578 -3.09 -28.67 23.14
CA GLY A 578 -3.07 -29.61 22.02
C GLY A 578 -1.72 -30.32 21.82
N THR A 579 -1.64 -31.13 20.77
CA THR A 579 -0.39 -31.78 20.36
C THR A 579 0.35 -30.90 19.34
N ILE A 580 1.63 -30.66 19.58
CA ILE A 580 2.51 -29.91 18.68
C ILE A 580 3.42 -30.89 17.96
N THR A 581 3.48 -30.79 16.64
CA THR A 581 4.41 -31.53 15.77
C THR A 581 5.04 -30.56 14.78
N SER A 582 6.11 -30.97 14.13
CA SER A 582 6.77 -30.12 13.15
C SER A 582 7.02 -30.86 11.84
N ASP A 583 6.96 -30.14 10.72
CA ASP A 583 7.37 -30.61 9.40
C ASP A 583 8.00 -29.45 8.61
N LYS A 584 8.19 -29.66 7.32
CA LYS A 584 8.59 -28.62 6.39
C LYS A 584 7.48 -28.37 5.38
N THR A 585 7.28 -27.11 5.02
CA THR A 585 6.31 -26.69 4.02
C THR A 585 6.98 -25.80 2.99
N THR A 586 6.45 -25.81 1.79
CA THR A 586 6.83 -24.83 0.76
C THR A 586 5.98 -23.59 0.92
N ILE A 587 6.62 -22.44 1.16
CA ILE A 587 5.97 -21.15 1.28
C ILE A 587 6.28 -20.32 0.05
N TYR A 588 5.25 -19.71 -0.51
CA TYR A 588 5.37 -18.76 -1.62
C TYR A 588 5.26 -17.35 -1.06
N ALA A 589 6.22 -16.48 -1.43
CA ALA A 589 6.08 -15.07 -1.11
C ALA A 589 4.84 -14.50 -1.79
N GLN A 590 4.05 -13.74 -1.05
CA GLN A 590 2.89 -13.05 -1.59
C GLN A 590 3.29 -12.17 -2.78
N GLY A 591 2.67 -12.36 -3.93
CA GLY A 591 2.93 -11.58 -5.15
C GLY A 591 4.11 -12.02 -6.02
N THR A 592 4.73 -13.18 -5.79
CA THR A 592 5.83 -13.68 -6.63
C THR A 592 5.64 -15.15 -7.00
N ALA A 593 5.18 -15.44 -8.21
CA ALA A 593 5.31 -16.79 -8.74
C ALA A 593 6.80 -17.12 -8.91
N GLY A 594 7.23 -18.20 -8.28
CA GLY A 594 8.57 -18.77 -8.43
C GLY A 594 9.56 -18.55 -7.29
N ALA A 595 9.26 -17.72 -6.28
CA ALA A 595 10.05 -17.66 -5.06
C ALA A 595 9.44 -18.59 -4.00
N ALA A 596 9.61 -19.90 -4.18
CA ALA A 596 9.28 -20.88 -3.18
C ALA A 596 10.49 -21.09 -2.25
N THR A 597 10.24 -21.12 -0.96
CA THR A 597 11.26 -21.52 0.03
C THR A 597 10.73 -22.62 0.91
N GLU A 598 11.57 -23.59 1.25
CA GLU A 598 11.24 -24.53 2.32
C GLU A 598 11.39 -23.84 3.66
N ALA A 599 10.36 -23.93 4.48
CA ALA A 599 10.34 -23.37 5.82
C ALA A 599 9.85 -24.40 6.83
N PRO A 600 10.32 -24.35 8.07
CA PRO A 600 9.76 -25.13 9.16
C PRO A 600 8.33 -24.69 9.42
N ARG A 601 7.50 -25.65 9.79
CA ARG A 601 6.12 -25.43 10.17
C ARG A 601 5.83 -26.19 11.47
N LEU A 602 5.24 -25.49 12.42
CA LEU A 602 4.67 -26.12 13.62
C LEU A 602 3.20 -26.44 13.33
N ASN A 603 2.78 -27.67 13.58
CA ASN A 603 1.40 -28.12 13.41
C ASN A 603 0.81 -28.39 14.79
N ILE A 604 -0.29 -27.74 15.09
CA ILE A 604 -1.03 -27.86 16.35
C ILE A 604 -2.34 -28.56 16.04
N SER A 605 -2.67 -29.59 16.80
CA SER A 605 -3.89 -30.36 16.63
C SER A 605 -4.55 -30.68 17.95
N GLY A 606 -5.90 -30.63 17.94
CA GLY A 606 -6.74 -30.96 19.09
C GLY A 606 -6.60 -29.99 20.27
N ALA A 607 -6.18 -28.76 20.03
CA ALA A 607 -6.11 -27.74 21.07
C ALA A 607 -7.51 -27.11 21.34
N THR A 608 -7.66 -26.50 22.50
CA THR A 608 -8.77 -25.58 22.81
C THR A 608 -8.24 -24.16 22.78
N HIS A 609 -6.99 -24.00 23.13
CA HIS A 609 -6.30 -22.72 23.08
C HIS A 609 -4.81 -22.88 22.81
N ALA A 610 -4.20 -21.81 22.31
CA ALA A 610 -2.76 -21.68 22.21
C ALA A 610 -2.34 -20.20 22.30
N THR A 611 -1.16 -19.95 22.85
CA THR A 611 -0.53 -18.63 22.87
C THR A 611 0.77 -18.71 22.06
N ILE A 612 0.93 -17.83 21.08
CA ILE A 612 2.18 -17.70 20.33
C ILE A 612 2.85 -16.40 20.79
N VAL A 613 4.13 -16.49 21.11
CA VAL A 613 4.96 -15.35 21.47
C VAL A 613 6.03 -15.15 20.39
N ILE A 614 6.10 -13.90 19.90
CA ILE A 614 7.06 -13.51 18.86
C ILE A 614 8.00 -12.47 19.46
N SER A 615 9.28 -12.75 19.45
CA SER A 615 10.32 -11.81 19.84
C SER A 615 11.24 -11.50 18.68
N GLN A 616 11.63 -10.24 18.54
CA GLN A 616 12.51 -9.79 17.47
C GLN A 616 13.52 -8.79 18.01
N ALA A 617 14.71 -8.78 17.44
CA ALA A 617 15.74 -7.77 17.69
C ALA A 617 16.74 -7.72 16.55
N THR A 618 17.38 -6.55 16.41
CA THR A 618 18.55 -6.38 15.53
C THR A 618 19.84 -6.30 16.34
N ASN A 619 20.96 -6.18 15.65
CA ASN A 619 22.25 -5.89 16.27
C ASN A 619 22.53 -4.39 16.44
N PHE A 620 21.54 -3.53 16.23
CA PHE A 620 21.62 -2.09 16.45
C PHE A 620 21.71 -1.76 17.95
N LYS A 621 22.59 -0.86 18.33
CA LYS A 621 22.65 -0.27 19.67
C LYS A 621 22.39 1.24 19.65
N LYS A 622 22.99 1.93 18.69
CA LYS A 622 22.78 3.34 18.42
C LYS A 622 23.27 3.69 17.01
N TYR A 623 22.99 4.88 16.52
CA TYR A 623 23.28 5.30 15.15
C TYR A 623 24.73 5.09 14.67
N ASN A 624 25.69 4.98 15.57
CA ASN A 624 27.11 4.74 15.26
C ASN A 624 27.68 3.44 15.89
N ASP A 625 26.80 2.56 16.42
CA ASP A 625 27.21 1.28 17.04
C ASP A 625 26.24 0.16 16.68
N VAL A 626 26.73 -0.79 15.92
CA VAL A 626 26.03 -2.01 15.50
C VAL A 626 26.68 -3.28 16.07
N SER A 627 27.36 -3.18 17.19
CA SER A 627 28.08 -4.30 17.82
C SER A 627 27.17 -5.21 18.66
N GLY A 628 25.86 -5.03 18.60
CA GLY A 628 24.91 -5.91 19.30
C GLY A 628 24.85 -7.33 18.73
N ASP A 629 24.17 -8.21 19.43
CA ASP A 629 23.87 -9.58 19.00
C ASP A 629 22.34 -9.74 18.88
N ALA A 630 21.84 -9.74 17.64
CA ALA A 630 20.43 -9.85 17.32
C ALA A 630 19.80 -11.13 17.92
N SER A 631 20.51 -12.26 17.79
CA SER A 631 20.00 -13.56 18.25
C SER A 631 19.93 -13.63 19.78
N ALA A 632 21.00 -13.21 20.45
CA ALA A 632 21.04 -13.18 21.91
C ALA A 632 19.99 -12.20 22.50
N THR A 633 19.83 -11.04 21.88
CA THR A 633 18.86 -10.03 22.35
C THR A 633 17.43 -10.51 22.16
N ALA A 634 17.07 -11.01 20.97
CA ALA A 634 15.73 -11.56 20.71
C ALA A 634 15.41 -12.75 21.63
N LEU A 635 16.39 -13.65 21.84
CA LEU A 635 16.22 -14.78 22.76
C LEU A 635 16.03 -14.29 24.21
N SER A 636 16.75 -13.25 24.61
CA SER A 636 16.61 -12.71 25.97
C SER A 636 15.22 -12.15 26.26
N TYR A 637 14.56 -11.51 25.29
CA TYR A 637 13.17 -11.07 25.42
C TYR A 637 12.22 -12.25 25.57
N LEU A 638 12.37 -13.28 24.75
CA LEU A 638 11.57 -14.50 24.86
C LEU A 638 11.74 -15.17 26.23
N GLN A 639 12.99 -15.36 26.66
CA GLN A 639 13.31 -15.98 27.95
C GLN A 639 12.83 -15.14 29.14
N SER A 640 12.92 -13.81 29.04
CA SER A 640 12.39 -12.90 30.07
C SER A 640 10.88 -13.05 30.22
N TYR A 641 10.17 -13.17 29.09
CA TYR A 641 8.74 -13.45 29.09
C TYR A 641 8.43 -14.80 29.72
N GLU A 642 9.10 -15.88 29.32
CA GLU A 642 8.93 -17.22 29.88
C GLU A 642 9.23 -17.28 31.39
N ASN A 643 10.34 -16.68 31.82
CA ASN A 643 10.76 -16.65 33.21
C ASN A 643 9.81 -15.86 34.10
N SER A 644 9.03 -14.94 33.54
CA SER A 644 8.00 -14.21 34.27
C SER A 644 6.84 -15.09 34.73
N GLN A 645 6.70 -16.30 34.15
CA GLN A 645 5.62 -17.27 34.41
C GLN A 645 4.22 -16.68 34.33
N LYS A 646 4.04 -15.61 33.55
CA LYS A 646 2.74 -14.99 33.31
C LYS A 646 1.88 -15.90 32.44
N ASN A 647 0.60 -15.99 32.76
CA ASN A 647 -0.37 -16.54 31.83
C ASN A 647 -0.86 -15.42 30.86
N TYR A 648 -1.61 -15.81 29.85
CA TYR A 648 -2.16 -14.87 28.86
C TYR A 648 -2.94 -13.72 29.51
N ALA A 649 -3.84 -14.03 30.49
CA ALA A 649 -4.66 -13.00 31.11
C ALA A 649 -3.83 -11.95 31.86
N THR A 650 -2.78 -12.38 32.56
CA THR A 650 -1.86 -11.46 33.25
C THR A 650 -1.05 -10.64 32.24
N THR A 651 -0.60 -11.23 31.16
CA THR A 651 0.14 -10.53 30.11
C THR A 651 -0.72 -9.46 29.42
N LEU A 652 -1.98 -9.79 29.14
CA LEU A 652 -2.93 -8.84 28.57
C LEU A 652 -3.24 -7.69 29.55
N ALA A 653 -3.46 -8.00 30.82
CA ALA A 653 -3.70 -6.99 31.85
C ALA A 653 -2.50 -6.04 32.05
N ASP A 654 -1.29 -6.57 32.04
CA ASP A 654 -0.06 -5.77 32.13
C ASP A 654 0.10 -4.86 30.89
N HIS A 655 -0.15 -5.38 29.68
CA HIS A 655 -0.14 -4.62 28.43
C HIS A 655 -1.17 -3.48 28.50
N GLU A 656 -2.42 -3.79 28.83
CA GLU A 656 -3.49 -2.79 28.92
C GLU A 656 -3.19 -1.73 29.99
N SER A 657 -2.65 -2.12 31.14
CA SER A 657 -2.33 -1.19 32.23
C SER A 657 -1.35 -0.11 31.76
N VAL A 658 -0.24 -0.52 31.10
CA VAL A 658 0.76 0.43 30.61
C VAL A 658 0.21 1.29 29.46
N TYR A 659 -0.52 0.69 28.54
CA TYR A 659 -1.11 1.42 27.42
C TYR A 659 -2.13 2.47 27.87
N LYS A 660 -3.02 2.10 28.78
CA LYS A 660 -4.08 2.97 29.31
C LYS A 660 -3.55 4.16 30.08
N GLU A 661 -2.36 4.07 30.68
CA GLU A 661 -1.71 5.23 31.30
C GLU A 661 -1.53 6.42 30.34
N GLN A 662 -1.45 6.16 29.04
CA GLN A 662 -1.35 7.19 28.01
C GLN A 662 -2.70 7.42 27.30
N PHE A 663 -3.38 6.34 26.89
CA PHE A 663 -4.58 6.46 26.07
C PHE A 663 -5.74 7.11 26.80
N ASP A 664 -5.97 6.77 28.07
CA ASP A 664 -7.12 7.22 28.85
C ASP A 664 -7.01 8.69 29.34
N ARG A 665 -5.89 9.37 29.08
CA ARG A 665 -5.70 10.78 29.45
C ARG A 665 -6.60 11.75 28.71
N VAL A 666 -7.04 11.37 27.51
CA VAL A 666 -7.88 12.22 26.65
C VAL A 666 -9.00 11.38 26.07
N ASP A 667 -10.22 11.83 26.32
CA ASP A 667 -11.43 11.28 25.72
C ASP A 667 -12.14 12.36 24.89
N LEU A 668 -12.60 11.98 23.70
CA LEU A 668 -13.42 12.82 22.82
C LEU A 668 -14.71 12.09 22.51
N THR A 669 -15.80 12.57 23.07
CA THR A 669 -17.14 12.05 22.81
C THR A 669 -17.94 13.09 22.01
N LEU A 670 -18.44 12.70 20.85
CA LEU A 670 -19.36 13.47 20.04
C LEU A 670 -20.71 12.75 19.99
N GLU A 671 -21.78 13.52 19.91
CA GLU A 671 -23.13 12.94 19.84
C GLU A 671 -23.26 12.10 18.58
N GLY A 672 -23.58 10.82 18.78
CA GLY A 672 -23.50 9.79 17.75
C GLY A 672 -24.76 9.68 16.88
N ASN A 673 -24.65 8.86 15.85
CA ASN A 673 -25.74 8.43 15.00
C ASN A 673 -25.79 6.90 14.99
N ALA A 674 -26.68 6.31 15.80
CA ALA A 674 -26.79 4.88 16.00
C ALA A 674 -26.93 4.07 14.68
N THR A 675 -27.58 4.66 13.65
CA THR A 675 -27.70 4.00 12.34
C THR A 675 -26.34 3.91 11.62
N GLN A 676 -25.48 4.93 11.76
CA GLN A 676 -24.14 4.91 11.18
C GLN A 676 -23.18 4.05 12.02
N GLU A 677 -23.25 4.16 13.33
CA GLU A 677 -22.42 3.39 14.28
C GLU A 677 -22.60 1.88 14.14
N ALA A 678 -23.79 1.42 13.71
CA ALA A 678 -24.06 0.01 13.43
C ALA A 678 -23.39 -0.53 12.17
N LYS A 679 -22.80 0.33 11.34
CA LYS A 679 -22.11 -0.06 10.10
C LYS A 679 -20.62 -0.26 10.35
N ASP A 680 -19.99 -1.13 9.53
CA ASP A 680 -18.55 -1.28 9.56
C ASP A 680 -17.82 0.03 9.14
N THR A 681 -16.56 0.13 9.55
CA THR A 681 -15.76 1.35 9.38
C THR A 681 -15.64 1.76 7.92
N GLU A 682 -15.49 0.79 7.00
CA GLU A 682 -15.38 1.08 5.55
C GLU A 682 -16.65 1.75 5.02
N GLN A 683 -17.81 1.25 5.41
CA GLN A 683 -19.08 1.80 4.96
C GLN A 683 -19.34 3.18 5.58
N ARG A 684 -19.00 3.38 6.86
CA ARG A 684 -19.08 4.69 7.54
C ARG A 684 -18.25 5.75 6.83
N ILE A 685 -17.00 5.41 6.44
CA ILE A 685 -16.11 6.32 5.68
C ILE A 685 -16.71 6.65 4.31
N LYS A 686 -17.20 5.66 3.56
CA LYS A 686 -17.82 5.87 2.24
C LYS A 686 -19.05 6.77 2.28
N GLU A 687 -19.79 6.74 3.37
CA GLU A 687 -21.04 7.49 3.52
C GLU A 687 -20.86 8.83 4.25
N PHE A 688 -19.71 9.10 4.84
CA PHE A 688 -19.46 10.27 5.69
C PHE A 688 -19.84 11.60 5.04
N HIS A 689 -19.62 11.75 3.73
CA HIS A 689 -19.95 12.96 2.98
C HIS A 689 -21.47 13.17 2.74
N LYS A 690 -22.28 12.14 2.99
CA LYS A 690 -23.76 12.17 2.78
C LYS A 690 -24.55 12.13 4.07
N THR A 691 -23.91 11.71 5.15
CA THR A 691 -24.57 11.45 6.43
C THR A 691 -23.80 12.11 7.57
N SER A 692 -24.52 12.50 8.62
CA SER A 692 -23.86 12.98 9.84
C SER A 692 -23.37 11.78 10.63
N ASP A 693 -22.07 11.68 10.87
CA ASP A 693 -21.44 10.65 11.69
C ASP A 693 -20.34 11.26 12.60
N PRO A 694 -20.74 12.05 13.62
CA PRO A 694 -19.77 12.72 14.49
C PRO A 694 -18.87 11.75 15.25
N GLN A 695 -19.38 10.56 15.64
CA GLN A 695 -18.58 9.56 16.35
C GLN A 695 -17.42 9.01 15.50
N LEU A 696 -17.56 8.94 14.16
CA LEU A 696 -16.45 8.56 13.28
C LEU A 696 -15.31 9.60 13.35
N ALA A 697 -15.65 10.89 13.46
CA ALA A 697 -14.64 11.95 13.66
C ALA A 697 -13.93 11.81 15.00
N ALA A 698 -14.66 11.47 16.08
CA ALA A 698 -14.07 11.16 17.39
C ALA A 698 -13.16 9.91 17.32
N ASN A 699 -13.59 8.86 16.63
CA ASN A 699 -12.76 7.66 16.40
C ASN A 699 -11.49 7.98 15.60
N TYR A 700 -11.58 8.87 14.61
CA TYR A 700 -10.42 9.28 13.82
C TYR A 700 -9.41 10.06 14.67
N PHE A 701 -9.88 10.95 15.56
CA PHE A 701 -9.03 11.63 16.54
C PHE A 701 -8.32 10.62 17.47
N GLN A 702 -9.06 9.67 18.06
CA GLN A 702 -8.48 8.66 18.94
C GLN A 702 -7.55 7.70 18.18
N PHE A 703 -7.84 7.40 16.90
CA PHE A 703 -6.96 6.61 16.05
C PHE A 703 -5.61 7.30 15.81
N GLY A 704 -5.62 8.63 15.59
CA GLY A 704 -4.38 9.41 15.49
C GLY A 704 -3.53 9.32 16.77
N ARG A 705 -4.14 9.42 17.94
CA ARG A 705 -3.44 9.21 19.25
C ARG A 705 -2.92 7.78 19.38
N TYR A 706 -3.75 6.79 19.04
CA TYR A 706 -3.38 5.37 19.03
C TYR A 706 -2.14 5.10 18.17
N LEU A 707 -2.10 5.64 16.96
CA LEU A 707 -0.97 5.46 16.04
C LEU A 707 0.33 6.04 16.61
N LEU A 708 0.28 7.22 17.23
CA LEU A 708 1.46 7.82 17.86
C LEU A 708 1.93 6.98 19.06
N ILE A 709 1.04 6.57 19.95
CA ILE A 709 1.37 5.71 21.11
C ILE A 709 2.02 4.40 20.62
N SER A 710 1.45 3.79 19.56
CA SER A 710 1.88 2.49 19.06
C SER A 710 3.19 2.54 18.27
N SER A 711 3.61 3.71 17.75
CA SER A 711 4.79 3.86 16.89
C SER A 711 5.94 4.63 17.51
N SER A 712 5.77 5.24 18.69
CA SER A 712 6.81 6.09 19.31
C SER A 712 6.71 6.04 20.82
N GLN A 713 7.68 5.40 21.48
CA GLN A 713 7.75 5.26 22.93
C GLN A 713 9.17 5.58 23.42
N PRO A 714 9.35 6.00 24.66
CA PRO A 714 10.67 6.24 25.22
C PRO A 714 11.66 5.09 24.98
N GLY A 715 12.83 5.41 24.47
CA GLY A 715 13.89 4.44 24.16
C GLY A 715 13.74 3.71 22.81
N THR A 716 12.73 4.05 21.99
CA THR A 716 12.58 3.54 20.61
C THR A 716 13.07 4.55 19.57
N GLN A 717 13.06 4.17 18.28
CA GLN A 717 13.28 5.12 17.20
C GLN A 717 12.03 5.98 16.99
N PRO A 718 12.18 7.20 16.40
CA PRO A 718 11.02 8.02 16.05
C PRO A 718 10.11 7.32 15.03
N ALA A 719 8.82 7.72 15.03
CA ALA A 719 7.90 7.36 13.97
C ALA A 719 8.40 7.91 12.62
N ASN A 720 8.64 7.01 11.65
CA ASN A 720 9.07 7.38 10.29
C ASN A 720 7.87 7.78 9.41
N LEU A 721 8.05 7.91 8.07
CA LEU A 721 6.96 8.29 7.15
C LEU A 721 5.73 7.37 7.22
N GLN A 722 5.89 6.13 7.67
CA GLN A 722 4.81 5.15 7.82
C GLN A 722 4.57 4.75 9.29
N GLY A 723 5.02 5.57 10.24
CA GLY A 723 5.00 5.23 11.67
C GLY A 723 6.04 4.16 11.98
N ILE A 724 5.60 2.92 12.20
CA ILE A 724 6.45 1.74 12.39
C ILE A 724 6.10 0.62 11.40
N TRP A 725 5.02 0.80 10.60
CA TRP A 725 4.47 -0.23 9.74
C TRP A 725 4.95 -0.04 8.29
N ASN A 726 5.56 -1.07 7.72
CA ASN A 726 6.05 -1.08 6.36
C ASN A 726 5.92 -2.48 5.76
N PRO A 727 5.18 -2.67 4.66
CA PRO A 727 5.02 -3.99 4.04
C PRO A 727 6.26 -4.42 3.25
N ASP A 728 7.23 -3.52 3.01
CA ASP A 728 8.35 -3.76 2.08
C ASP A 728 7.88 -4.35 0.74
N ALA A 729 6.67 -3.95 0.33
CA ALA A 729 6.01 -4.47 -0.87
C ALA A 729 6.77 -4.15 -2.16
N ARG A 730 7.67 -3.21 -2.07
CA ARG A 730 8.67 -2.86 -3.09
C ARG A 730 10.05 -3.35 -2.65
N GLN A 731 11.02 -3.26 -3.54
CA GLN A 731 12.41 -3.42 -3.15
C GLN A 731 12.78 -2.42 -2.02
N TYR A 732 12.13 -1.25 -2.00
CA TYR A 732 12.24 -0.22 -0.98
C TYR A 732 10.86 0.39 -0.71
N PRO A 733 10.53 0.80 0.52
CA PRO A 733 9.30 1.52 0.81
C PRO A 733 9.28 2.89 0.12
N ALA A 734 8.11 3.51 0.03
CA ALA A 734 7.98 4.85 -0.55
C ALA A 734 8.89 5.83 0.19
N TRP A 735 9.72 6.54 -0.56
CA TRP A 735 10.76 7.46 -0.04
C TRP A 735 11.65 6.82 1.04
N ASP A 736 11.89 5.50 0.94
CA ASP A 736 12.68 4.69 1.88
C ASP A 736 12.15 4.69 3.32
N SER A 737 10.98 5.26 3.57
CA SER A 737 10.40 5.51 4.89
C SER A 737 11.34 6.29 5.83
N LYS A 738 12.11 7.21 5.28
CA LYS A 738 13.06 8.04 6.04
C LYS A 738 12.32 9.00 6.98
N TYR A 739 13.08 9.65 7.85
CA TYR A 739 12.61 10.80 8.64
C TYR A 739 12.69 12.05 7.77
N THR A 740 11.66 12.26 6.94
CA THR A 740 11.60 13.44 6.06
C THR A 740 11.27 14.67 6.89
N SER A 741 12.22 15.58 6.96
CA SER A 741 12.29 16.67 7.92
C SER A 741 11.96 18.04 7.32
N ASN A 742 11.30 18.05 6.16
CA ASN A 742 10.75 19.29 5.61
C ASN A 742 9.25 19.47 5.89
N ILE A 743 8.63 18.56 6.64
CA ILE A 743 7.31 18.61 7.26
C ILE A 743 6.87 17.26 7.87
N ASN A 744 7.21 16.11 7.26
CA ASN A 744 6.52 14.85 7.55
C ASN A 744 6.79 14.35 8.98
N VAL A 745 8.04 14.32 9.41
CA VAL A 745 8.36 13.87 10.78
C VAL A 745 7.84 14.86 11.81
N GLU A 746 7.85 16.15 11.53
CA GLU A 746 7.27 17.19 12.39
C GLU A 746 5.76 16.97 12.56
N MET A 747 5.03 16.73 11.45
CA MET A 747 3.60 16.43 11.49
C MET A 747 3.27 15.20 12.32
N ASN A 748 4.12 14.17 12.31
CA ASN A 748 3.91 12.98 13.16
C ASN A 748 3.84 13.35 14.64
N TYR A 749 4.56 14.40 15.06
CA TYR A 749 4.69 14.81 16.47
C TYR A 749 3.88 16.04 16.87
N TRP A 750 3.22 16.74 15.95
CA TRP A 750 2.33 17.86 16.30
C TRP A 750 1.24 17.49 17.32
N PRO A 751 0.62 16.30 17.29
CA PRO A 751 -0.37 15.93 18.29
C PRO A 751 0.23 15.59 19.67
N ALA A 752 1.54 15.34 19.80
CA ALA A 752 2.11 14.79 21.02
C ALA A 752 1.79 15.62 22.28
N GLU A 753 2.14 16.90 22.28
CA GLU A 753 1.94 17.78 23.45
C GLU A 753 0.46 18.13 23.64
N VAL A 754 -0.23 18.54 22.54
CA VAL A 754 -1.64 19.00 22.62
C VAL A 754 -2.63 17.89 22.97
N THR A 755 -2.28 16.62 22.80
CA THR A 755 -3.12 15.48 23.16
C THR A 755 -2.59 14.68 24.37
N ASN A 756 -1.72 15.32 25.18
CA ASN A 756 -1.18 14.78 26.44
C ASN A 756 -0.40 13.46 26.24
N LEU A 757 0.49 13.43 25.23
CA LEU A 757 1.35 12.29 24.87
C LEU A 757 2.83 12.74 24.82
N ALA A 758 3.28 13.58 25.76
CA ALA A 758 4.61 14.17 25.76
C ALA A 758 5.74 13.12 25.75
N GLU A 759 5.56 11.95 26.38
CA GLU A 759 6.54 10.88 26.37
C GLU A 759 6.69 10.24 24.97
N CYS A 760 5.63 10.22 24.13
CA CYS A 760 5.75 9.78 22.74
C CYS A 760 6.59 10.72 21.89
N HIS A 761 6.83 11.96 22.34
CA HIS A 761 7.71 12.92 21.67
C HIS A 761 9.21 12.67 21.97
N GLU A 762 9.54 11.91 23.01
CA GLU A 762 10.92 11.69 23.43
C GLU A 762 11.83 11.07 22.35
N PRO A 763 11.41 10.03 21.58
CA PRO A 763 12.27 9.49 20.52
C PRO A 763 12.67 10.52 19.47
N PHE A 764 11.79 11.47 19.14
CA PHE A 764 12.09 12.57 18.25
C PHE A 764 13.10 13.54 18.89
N VAL A 765 12.92 13.91 20.16
CA VAL A 765 13.85 14.78 20.89
C VAL A 765 15.26 14.18 20.96
N GLU A 766 15.35 12.86 21.22
CA GLU A 766 16.64 12.14 21.23
C GLU A 766 17.27 12.12 19.83
N MET A 767 16.48 11.90 18.77
CA MET A 767 16.97 12.01 17.39
C MET A 767 17.53 13.42 17.12
N VAL A 768 16.85 14.49 17.57
CA VAL A 768 17.31 15.87 17.38
C VAL A 768 18.65 16.10 18.09
N LYS A 769 18.83 15.56 19.29
CA LYS A 769 20.13 15.59 19.98
C LYS A 769 21.21 14.87 19.18
N ASP A 770 20.92 13.66 18.67
CA ASP A 770 21.86 12.89 17.85
C ASP A 770 22.26 13.64 16.57
N VAL A 771 21.28 14.18 15.81
CA VAL A 771 21.57 14.90 14.56
C VAL A 771 22.26 16.24 14.83
N SER A 772 22.14 16.83 16.03
CA SER A 772 22.91 17.99 16.40
C SER A 772 24.43 17.71 16.50
N VAL A 773 24.79 16.47 16.87
CA VAL A 773 26.18 15.99 16.91
C VAL A 773 26.69 15.71 15.49
N THR A 774 25.97 14.93 14.70
CA THR A 774 26.38 14.60 13.32
C THR A 774 26.32 15.81 12.39
N GLY A 775 25.34 16.68 12.58
CA GLY A 775 25.13 17.92 11.82
C GLY A 775 26.19 18.99 12.10
N ALA A 776 26.92 18.91 13.20
CA ALA A 776 28.03 19.85 13.49
C ALA A 776 29.13 19.68 12.44
N GLU A 777 29.48 18.48 12.06
CA GLU A 777 30.42 18.21 10.98
C GLU A 777 29.91 18.73 9.62
N THR A 778 28.61 18.55 9.34
CA THR A 778 27.97 19.11 8.13
C THR A 778 28.02 20.63 8.10
N ALA A 779 27.76 21.33 9.22
CA ALA A 779 27.87 22.78 9.32
C ALA A 779 29.30 23.25 9.03
N GLU A 780 30.32 22.64 9.63
CA GLU A 780 31.72 22.97 9.42
C GLU A 780 32.19 22.69 7.99
N LYS A 781 31.90 21.46 7.47
CA LYS A 781 32.45 20.97 6.20
C LYS A 781 31.74 21.55 4.98
N MET A 782 30.42 21.72 5.03
CA MET A 782 29.65 22.23 3.89
C MET A 782 29.54 23.76 3.89
N TYR A 783 29.46 24.38 5.06
CA TYR A 783 29.17 25.81 5.19
C TYR A 783 30.30 26.63 5.84
N GLY A 784 31.22 25.98 6.55
CA GLY A 784 32.26 26.67 7.33
C GLY A 784 31.69 27.43 8.51
N ALA A 785 30.55 26.97 9.04
CA ALA A 785 29.80 27.58 10.13
C ALA A 785 29.97 26.79 11.43
N ARG A 786 29.74 27.45 12.57
CA ARG A 786 29.58 26.80 13.89
C ARG A 786 28.24 26.09 13.94
N GLY A 787 27.92 25.51 15.10
CA GLY A 787 26.67 24.85 15.39
C GLY A 787 26.46 23.61 14.57
N TRP A 788 25.23 23.38 14.08
CA TRP A 788 24.88 22.19 13.31
C TRP A 788 23.88 22.50 12.21
N ALA A 789 23.91 21.70 11.12
CA ALA A 789 23.02 21.81 9.98
C ALA A 789 22.40 20.47 9.65
N LEU A 790 21.15 20.50 9.22
CA LEU A 790 20.40 19.34 8.76
C LEU A 790 19.61 19.73 7.51
N HIS A 791 19.69 18.89 6.48
CA HIS A 791 18.90 19.03 5.25
C HIS A 791 17.56 18.31 5.36
N HIS A 792 16.82 18.20 4.27
CA HIS A 792 15.39 17.79 4.25
C HIS A 792 15.10 16.34 4.66
N ASN A 793 16.10 15.49 4.90
CA ASN A 793 15.95 14.10 5.34
C ASN A 793 17.06 13.69 6.30
N THR A 794 16.71 12.81 7.23
CA THR A 794 17.65 11.99 8.00
C THR A 794 17.15 10.54 8.06
N ASP A 795 17.91 9.66 8.68
CA ASP A 795 17.61 8.23 8.80
C ASP A 795 18.09 7.69 10.16
N ILE A 796 18.06 6.37 10.34
CA ILE A 796 18.53 5.73 11.57
C ILE A 796 20.02 6.03 11.86
N TRP A 797 20.82 6.30 10.83
CA TRP A 797 22.26 6.61 10.95
C TRP A 797 22.52 8.09 11.26
N ARG A 798 21.46 8.89 11.38
CA ARG A 798 21.52 10.33 11.64
C ARG A 798 22.34 11.08 10.56
N THR A 799 22.17 10.68 9.30
CA THR A 799 22.77 11.38 8.17
C THR A 799 22.16 12.78 8.01
N THR A 800 22.97 13.78 7.64
CA THR A 800 22.57 15.19 7.65
C THR A 800 22.82 15.92 6.34
N GLY A 801 23.40 15.23 5.34
CA GLY A 801 23.68 15.79 4.02
C GLY A 801 22.45 15.96 3.13
N ALA A 802 22.61 16.71 2.04
CA ALA A 802 21.54 16.90 1.06
C ALA A 802 21.34 15.64 0.21
N VAL A 803 20.13 15.09 0.20
CA VAL A 803 19.77 13.86 -0.52
C VAL A 803 18.64 14.07 -1.52
N ASP A 804 18.22 13.02 -2.19
CA ASP A 804 17.17 12.95 -3.24
C ASP A 804 17.52 13.73 -4.50
N ASN A 805 17.20 15.00 -4.62
CA ASN A 805 17.54 15.80 -5.78
C ASN A 805 17.69 17.28 -5.44
N GLY A 806 18.28 18.04 -6.37
CA GLY A 806 18.60 19.46 -6.14
C GLY A 806 17.40 20.40 -6.05
N THR A 807 16.17 19.93 -6.29
CA THR A 807 14.95 20.74 -6.13
C THR A 807 14.38 20.68 -4.73
N VAL A 808 14.80 19.73 -3.92
CA VAL A 808 14.33 19.51 -2.54
C VAL A 808 15.48 19.38 -1.54
N GLY A 809 16.60 18.79 -1.95
CA GLY A 809 17.71 18.41 -1.06
C GLY A 809 18.52 19.56 -0.50
N VAL A 810 18.67 20.66 -1.23
CA VAL A 810 19.50 21.81 -0.80
C VAL A 810 18.67 22.77 0.06
N TRP A 811 18.23 22.29 1.20
CA TRP A 811 17.43 23.05 2.17
C TRP A 811 18.02 22.87 3.58
N PRO A 812 18.79 23.81 4.10
CA PRO A 812 19.54 23.64 5.34
C PRO A 812 18.78 24.08 6.60
N THR A 813 17.47 24.34 6.53
CA THR A 813 16.71 25.02 7.59
C THR A 813 15.96 24.04 8.51
N CYS A 814 16.09 22.74 8.30
CA CYS A 814 15.43 21.73 9.10
C CYS A 814 15.80 21.80 10.60
N ASN A 815 17.06 22.11 10.92
CA ASN A 815 17.53 22.30 12.30
C ASN A 815 16.71 23.38 13.05
N ALA A 816 16.29 24.44 12.35
CA ALA A 816 15.45 25.48 12.93
C ALA A 816 14.05 24.95 13.24
N TRP A 817 13.45 24.16 12.33
CA TRP A 817 12.13 23.58 12.56
C TRP A 817 12.14 22.53 13.68
N PHE A 818 13.14 21.68 13.71
CA PHE A 818 13.30 20.71 14.80
C PHE A 818 13.41 21.37 16.18
N CYS A 819 14.12 22.50 16.27
CA CYS A 819 14.23 23.25 17.52
C CYS A 819 12.89 23.86 17.99
N SER A 820 11.93 24.09 17.09
CA SER A 820 10.58 24.55 17.50
C SER A 820 9.86 23.53 18.38
N HIS A 821 10.02 22.24 18.08
CA HIS A 821 9.50 21.14 18.89
C HIS A 821 10.10 21.08 20.29
N LEU A 822 11.42 21.32 20.38
CA LEU A 822 12.11 21.39 21.69
C LEU A 822 11.56 22.51 22.56
N TRP A 823 11.32 23.67 21.95
CA TRP A 823 10.75 24.82 22.64
C TRP A 823 9.29 24.61 23.01
N GLU A 824 8.48 24.05 22.11
CA GLU A 824 7.07 23.80 22.34
C GLU A 824 6.83 22.82 23.50
N ARG A 825 7.60 21.75 23.60
CA ARG A 825 7.54 20.84 24.75
C ARG A 825 7.83 21.55 26.08
N TYR A 826 8.78 22.51 26.08
CA TYR A 826 8.98 23.37 27.24
C TYR A 826 7.77 24.26 27.53
N LEU A 827 7.13 24.83 26.53
CA LEU A 827 5.95 25.68 26.72
C LEU A 827 4.78 24.91 27.36
N PHE A 828 4.61 23.65 26.99
CA PHE A 828 3.58 22.77 27.58
C PHE A 828 3.94 22.31 29.00
N SER A 829 5.19 21.98 29.26
CA SER A 829 5.62 21.41 30.54
C SER A 829 6.03 22.45 31.58
N GLY A 830 6.59 23.57 31.17
CA GLY A 830 7.27 24.52 32.07
C GLY A 830 8.54 23.98 32.70
N ASP A 831 9.03 22.82 32.26
CA ASP A 831 10.17 22.11 32.86
C ASP A 831 11.50 22.77 32.46
N LYS A 832 12.07 23.54 33.40
CA LYS A 832 13.36 24.19 33.23
C LYS A 832 14.55 23.22 33.20
N GLN A 833 14.40 22.01 33.76
CA GLN A 833 15.46 21.00 33.69
C GLN A 833 15.56 20.46 32.28
N TYR A 834 14.43 20.10 31.67
CA TYR A 834 14.32 19.74 30.28
C TYR A 834 14.84 20.86 29.36
N LEU A 835 14.41 22.13 29.61
CA LEU A 835 14.89 23.25 28.81
C LEU A 835 16.41 23.40 28.90
N ALA A 836 17.01 23.24 30.09
CA ALA A 836 18.45 23.30 30.27
C ALA A 836 19.21 22.20 29.52
N GLU A 837 18.58 21.03 29.33
CA GLU A 837 19.11 19.88 28.59
C GLU A 837 19.13 20.15 27.08
N VAL A 838 18.04 20.70 26.52
CA VAL A 838 17.89 20.92 25.07
C VAL A 838 18.41 22.28 24.60
N TYR A 839 18.65 23.22 25.52
CA TYR A 839 19.18 24.57 25.19
C TYR A 839 20.48 24.55 24.39
N PRO A 840 21.49 23.70 24.67
CA PRO A 840 22.69 23.62 23.85
C PRO A 840 22.42 23.26 22.39
N VAL A 841 21.42 22.42 22.13
CA VAL A 841 20.97 22.03 20.78
C VAL A 841 20.36 23.23 20.05
N MET A 842 19.46 23.97 20.71
CA MET A 842 18.88 25.22 20.18
C MET A 842 19.92 26.28 19.93
N LYS A 843 20.87 26.46 20.88
CA LYS A 843 21.99 27.40 20.78
C LYS A 843 22.85 27.08 19.57
N GLY A 844 23.21 25.80 19.38
CA GLY A 844 24.04 25.39 18.25
C GLY A 844 23.32 25.63 16.90
N ALA A 845 22.00 25.37 16.80
CA ALA A 845 21.24 25.73 15.60
C ALA A 845 21.25 27.25 15.34
N ALA A 846 21.08 28.07 16.38
CA ALA A 846 21.13 29.53 16.25
C ALA A 846 22.54 30.04 15.86
N GLU A 847 23.63 29.45 16.39
CA GLU A 847 25.00 29.74 16.00
C GLU A 847 25.27 29.44 14.52
N PHE A 848 24.68 28.34 13.99
CA PHE A 848 24.77 28.07 12.56
C PHE A 848 24.19 29.21 11.72
N PHE A 849 23.04 29.75 12.08
CA PHE A 849 22.44 30.85 11.33
C PHE A 849 23.13 32.19 11.58
N GLN A 850 23.78 32.41 12.73
CA GLN A 850 24.63 33.58 12.91
C GLN A 850 25.78 33.62 11.89
N ASP A 851 26.32 32.45 11.53
CA ASP A 851 27.45 32.35 10.62
C ASP A 851 27.01 32.20 9.15
N PHE A 852 25.85 31.58 8.89
CA PHE A 852 25.40 31.24 7.54
C PHE A 852 24.52 32.31 6.89
N LEU A 853 23.72 33.07 7.66
CA LEU A 853 22.88 34.12 7.09
C LEU A 853 23.75 35.15 6.36
N VAL A 854 23.29 35.58 5.19
CA VAL A 854 23.98 36.56 4.37
C VAL A 854 23.05 37.72 4.04
N LYS A 855 23.61 38.94 3.97
CA LYS A 855 22.83 40.11 3.60
C LYS A 855 22.53 40.09 2.11
N ASP A 856 21.24 40.07 1.75
CA ASP A 856 20.82 40.23 0.36
C ASP A 856 21.08 41.67 -0.12
N PRO A 857 21.97 41.89 -1.11
CA PRO A 857 22.29 43.21 -1.59
C PRO A 857 21.10 43.93 -2.26
N ASN A 858 20.08 43.22 -2.69
CA ASN A 858 18.91 43.78 -3.38
C ASN A 858 17.85 44.28 -2.39
N THR A 859 17.72 43.65 -1.24
CA THR A 859 16.67 43.96 -0.26
C THR A 859 17.20 44.56 1.03
N GLY A 860 18.47 44.30 1.35
CA GLY A 860 19.12 44.74 2.58
C GLY A 860 18.86 43.87 3.81
N TYR A 861 18.00 42.82 3.67
CA TYR A 861 17.70 41.89 4.77
C TYR A 861 18.71 40.74 4.85
N MET A 862 18.76 40.10 5.99
CA MET A 862 19.49 38.86 6.20
C MET A 862 18.63 37.69 5.71
N VAL A 863 19.20 36.79 4.90
CA VAL A 863 18.51 35.68 4.27
C VAL A 863 19.32 34.38 4.34
N VAL A 864 18.65 33.27 4.32
CA VAL A 864 19.22 31.94 4.03
C VAL A 864 19.49 31.87 2.53
N CYS A 865 20.73 31.58 2.11
CA CYS A 865 21.12 31.50 0.71
C CYS A 865 22.41 30.65 0.55
N PRO A 866 22.45 29.60 -0.32
CA PRO A 866 21.34 29.07 -1.09
C PRO A 866 20.33 28.31 -0.25
N SER A 867 19.09 28.27 -0.70
CA SER A 867 18.01 27.43 -0.17
C SER A 867 16.98 27.14 -1.24
N ASN A 868 15.98 26.34 -0.91
CA ASN A 868 14.76 26.15 -1.71
C ASN A 868 13.53 26.19 -0.80
N SER A 869 12.34 26.24 -1.37
CA SER A 869 11.08 26.02 -0.66
C SER A 869 10.62 24.61 -0.98
N PRO A 870 10.90 23.60 -0.13
CA PRO A 870 10.56 22.23 -0.44
C PRO A 870 9.02 22.02 -0.39
N GLU A 871 8.40 21.35 -1.35
CA GLU A 871 8.96 20.82 -2.59
C GLU A 871 8.52 21.64 -3.81
N ASN A 872 8.76 22.96 -3.78
CA ASN A 872 8.26 23.89 -4.78
C ASN A 872 9.42 24.59 -5.53
N HIS A 873 9.10 25.31 -6.58
CA HIS A 873 10.07 26.07 -7.37
C HIS A 873 9.48 27.40 -7.84
N PRO A 874 10.30 28.47 -7.96
CA PRO A 874 9.81 29.84 -8.23
C PRO A 874 9.33 30.08 -9.66
N GLY A 875 9.32 29.09 -10.53
CA GLY A 875 8.87 29.22 -11.92
C GLY A 875 9.77 30.15 -12.78
N ILE A 876 11.07 30.22 -12.49
CA ILE A 876 12.03 31.09 -13.17
C ILE A 876 12.77 30.42 -14.34
N GLY A 877 12.37 29.23 -14.74
CA GLY A 877 12.93 28.48 -15.84
C GLY A 877 13.52 27.15 -15.46
N THR A 878 14.28 26.59 -16.38
CA THR A 878 14.94 25.28 -16.27
C THR A 878 16.42 25.39 -16.52
N TYR A 879 17.17 24.38 -16.08
CA TYR A 879 18.59 24.25 -16.38
C TYR A 879 18.87 22.82 -16.88
N THR A 880 20.01 22.62 -17.56
CA THR A 880 20.48 21.31 -17.97
C THR A 880 21.49 20.80 -16.96
N LYS A 881 21.21 19.65 -16.35
CA LYS A 881 22.12 19.02 -15.40
C LYS A 881 23.41 18.58 -16.11
N SER A 882 24.55 18.94 -15.60
CA SER A 882 25.84 18.50 -16.13
C SER A 882 26.10 17.01 -15.91
N SER A 883 25.42 16.39 -14.94
CA SER A 883 25.59 14.98 -14.58
C SER A 883 25.00 13.99 -15.59
N ASP A 884 23.85 14.30 -16.19
CA ASP A 884 23.10 13.38 -17.07
C ASP A 884 22.50 14.04 -18.32
N GLY A 885 22.74 15.33 -18.54
CA GLY A 885 22.23 16.12 -19.66
C GLY A 885 20.72 16.36 -19.65
N LYS A 886 20.01 15.95 -18.58
CA LYS A 886 18.56 16.14 -18.48
C LYS A 886 18.20 17.53 -17.99
N THR A 887 17.05 18.02 -18.43
CA THR A 887 16.49 19.30 -17.99
C THR A 887 15.76 19.16 -16.66
N ALA A 888 15.97 20.11 -15.73
CA ALA A 888 15.28 20.19 -14.47
C ALA A 888 14.86 21.63 -14.15
N ASN A 889 13.87 21.80 -13.27
CA ASN A 889 13.45 23.13 -12.81
C ASN A 889 14.53 23.78 -11.95
N ILE A 890 14.64 25.09 -12.05
CA ILE A 890 15.42 25.90 -11.13
C ILE A 890 14.63 26.04 -9.83
N ALA A 891 15.22 25.63 -8.71
CA ALA A 891 14.57 25.62 -7.39
C ALA A 891 15.35 26.46 -6.35
N LEU A 892 16.66 26.66 -6.52
CA LEU A 892 17.48 27.41 -5.56
C LEU A 892 17.20 28.90 -5.64
N PHE A 893 17.02 29.45 -4.45
CA PHE A 893 16.73 30.87 -4.26
C PHE A 893 17.40 31.37 -2.97
N GLY A 894 17.18 32.63 -2.61
CA GLY A 894 17.60 33.22 -1.35
C GLY A 894 16.41 33.87 -0.64
N GLY A 895 16.28 33.64 0.64
CA GLY A 895 15.26 34.27 1.47
C GLY A 895 13.84 33.87 1.19
N VAL A 896 13.58 32.57 1.00
CA VAL A 896 12.22 32.02 0.89
C VAL A 896 11.46 32.21 2.22
N ALA A 897 10.14 32.35 2.18
CA ALA A 897 9.33 32.65 3.36
C ALA A 897 9.48 31.58 4.44
N MET A 898 9.47 30.30 4.06
CA MET A 898 9.66 29.19 4.99
C MET A 898 10.94 29.31 5.83
N ASP A 899 12.06 29.62 5.19
CA ASP A 899 13.32 29.82 5.90
C ASP A 899 13.25 31.02 6.84
N ASN A 900 12.73 32.15 6.36
CA ASN A 900 12.63 33.37 7.14
C ASN A 900 11.81 33.16 8.40
N GLU A 901 10.70 32.44 8.30
CA GLU A 901 9.79 32.15 9.42
C GLU A 901 10.46 31.22 10.44
N MET A 902 11.04 30.12 9.99
CA MET A 902 11.67 29.14 10.85
C MET A 902 12.92 29.67 11.55
N VAL A 903 13.73 30.43 10.83
CA VAL A 903 14.92 31.07 11.44
C VAL A 903 14.52 32.18 12.41
N TYR A 904 13.48 32.96 12.07
CA TYR A 904 12.95 33.97 13.00
C TYR A 904 12.51 33.33 14.31
N ASP A 905 11.73 32.25 14.24
CA ASP A 905 11.25 31.53 15.44
C ASP A 905 12.41 30.87 16.21
N LEU A 906 13.37 30.25 15.54
CA LEU A 906 14.55 29.72 16.20
C LEU A 906 15.29 30.78 17.01
N LEU A 907 15.64 31.94 16.39
CA LEU A 907 16.35 33.01 17.05
C LEU A 907 15.55 33.56 18.24
N LYS A 908 14.25 33.81 18.07
CA LYS A 908 13.34 34.27 19.12
C LYS A 908 13.26 33.27 20.28
N ASN A 909 13.01 32.01 19.97
CA ASN A 909 12.78 30.97 20.97
C ASN A 909 14.06 30.63 21.72
N THR A 910 15.23 30.66 21.05
CA THR A 910 16.52 30.46 21.70
C THR A 910 16.88 31.63 22.64
N ALA A 911 16.57 32.86 22.23
CA ALA A 911 16.76 34.02 23.11
C ALA A 911 15.84 33.95 24.34
N LEU A 912 14.58 33.54 24.17
CA LEU A 912 13.66 33.32 25.29
C LEU A 912 14.12 32.18 26.20
N ALA A 913 14.65 31.10 25.66
CA ALA A 913 15.19 29.98 26.41
C ALA A 913 16.40 30.39 27.25
N ALA A 914 17.33 31.15 26.69
CA ALA A 914 18.47 31.72 27.40
C ALA A 914 18.02 32.53 28.61
N ARG A 915 17.06 33.42 28.43
CA ARG A 915 16.49 34.26 29.50
C ARG A 915 15.73 33.46 30.54
N ALA A 916 14.94 32.44 30.11
CA ALA A 916 14.21 31.56 31.04
C ALA A 916 15.17 30.74 31.94
N LEU A 917 16.40 30.51 31.48
CA LEU A 917 17.45 29.78 32.20
C LEU A 917 18.45 30.74 32.91
N ASP A 918 18.27 32.06 32.80
CA ASP A 918 19.21 33.06 33.30
C ASP A 918 20.65 32.82 32.79
N LYS A 919 20.83 32.50 31.50
CA LYS A 919 22.09 32.18 30.84
C LYS A 919 22.30 33.03 29.58
N ASP A 920 23.54 33.22 29.17
CA ASP A 920 23.94 33.74 27.85
C ASP A 920 23.18 35.03 27.44
N ALA A 921 23.05 36.02 28.33
CA ALA A 921 22.27 37.25 28.08
C ALA A 921 22.76 38.01 26.82
N ASP A 922 24.09 38.19 26.66
CA ASP A 922 24.66 38.84 25.49
C ASP A 922 24.34 38.09 24.17
N PHE A 923 24.32 36.76 24.23
CA PHE A 923 23.93 35.94 23.10
C PHE A 923 22.45 36.13 22.76
N ALA A 924 21.59 36.17 23.77
CA ALA A 924 20.15 36.42 23.59
C ALA A 924 19.90 37.78 22.91
N ASP A 925 20.61 38.83 23.35
CA ASP A 925 20.49 40.14 22.75
C ASP A 925 21.06 40.20 21.31
N ALA A 926 22.14 39.46 21.03
CA ALA A 926 22.64 39.29 19.67
C ALA A 926 21.65 38.60 18.75
N LEU A 927 20.93 37.57 19.25
CA LEU A 927 19.87 36.88 18.48
C LEU A 927 18.67 37.81 18.21
N ASP A 928 18.23 38.61 19.17
CA ASP A 928 17.17 39.61 18.97
C ASP A 928 17.54 40.65 17.92
N ASN A 929 18.80 41.11 17.92
CA ASN A 929 19.32 42.03 16.92
C ASN A 929 19.37 41.38 15.52
N LEU A 930 19.77 40.10 15.41
CA LEU A 930 19.81 39.39 14.14
C LEU A 930 18.37 39.10 13.62
N LYS A 931 17.47 38.68 14.50
CA LYS A 931 16.07 38.44 14.19
C LYS A 931 15.39 39.67 13.57
N ALA A 932 15.68 40.88 14.08
CA ALA A 932 15.14 42.13 13.56
C ALA A 932 15.59 42.45 12.11
N GLN A 933 16.62 41.77 11.61
CA GLN A 933 17.13 41.94 10.26
C GLN A 933 16.62 40.90 9.25
N ILE A 934 15.91 39.87 9.71
CA ILE A 934 15.30 38.84 8.82
C ILE A 934 14.22 39.50 7.96
N THR A 935 14.04 38.99 6.74
CA THR A 935 12.99 39.46 5.84
C THR A 935 11.60 39.34 6.49
N PRO A 936 10.83 40.42 6.59
CA PRO A 936 9.47 40.36 7.11
C PRO A 936 8.52 39.68 6.13
N TRP A 937 7.36 39.25 6.61
CA TRP A 937 6.29 38.75 5.78
C TRP A 937 5.85 39.77 4.75
N ARG A 938 5.58 39.29 3.55
CA ARG A 938 5.07 40.09 2.44
C ARG A 938 3.76 39.50 1.97
N ILE A 939 2.79 40.36 1.73
CA ILE A 939 1.50 39.96 1.19
C ILE A 939 1.54 40.07 -0.33
N GLY A 940 1.24 38.97 -1.01
CA GLY A 940 1.23 38.87 -2.46
C GLY A 940 -0.06 39.37 -3.09
N LYS A 941 -0.08 39.37 -4.41
CA LYS A 941 -1.20 39.86 -5.25
C LYS A 941 -2.54 39.14 -5.08
N TYR A 942 -2.53 37.97 -4.47
CA TYR A 942 -3.74 37.19 -4.16
C TYR A 942 -4.18 37.31 -2.69
N GLY A 943 -3.49 38.12 -1.87
CA GLY A 943 -3.73 38.27 -0.44
C GLY A 943 -3.06 37.21 0.44
N GLN A 944 -2.24 36.34 -0.14
CA GLN A 944 -1.47 35.29 0.55
C GLN A 944 -0.11 35.86 1.06
N VAL A 945 0.49 35.16 2.03
CA VAL A 945 1.93 35.34 2.33
C VAL A 945 2.73 34.88 1.11
N GLN A 946 3.65 35.73 0.63
CA GLN A 946 4.51 35.39 -0.51
C GLN A 946 5.49 34.27 -0.12
N GLU A 947 5.59 33.24 -0.94
CA GLU A 947 6.56 32.16 -0.77
C GLU A 947 7.98 32.58 -1.11
N TRP A 948 8.14 33.52 -2.03
CA TRP A 948 9.43 33.99 -2.55
C TRP A 948 9.66 35.48 -2.24
N GLN A 949 10.91 35.94 -2.27
CA GLN A 949 11.25 37.35 -2.14
C GLN A 949 10.51 38.26 -3.14
N GLU A 950 10.23 37.74 -4.34
CA GLU A 950 9.42 38.41 -5.36
C GLU A 950 8.06 37.69 -5.43
N ASP A 951 6.96 38.41 -5.73
CA ASP A 951 5.62 37.81 -5.86
C ASP A 951 5.53 36.95 -7.12
N ARG A 952 5.95 35.68 -6.99
CA ARG A 952 5.95 34.65 -8.03
C ARG A 952 4.85 33.62 -7.89
N ASP A 953 4.03 33.75 -6.86
CA ASP A 953 2.99 32.80 -6.54
C ASP A 953 1.95 32.71 -7.65
N LYS A 954 1.46 31.51 -7.91
CA LYS A 954 0.38 31.24 -8.86
C LYS A 954 -0.90 31.01 -8.08
N GLY A 955 -2.00 31.68 -8.47
CA GLY A 955 -3.31 31.52 -7.82
C GLY A 955 -3.89 30.12 -7.92
N THR A 956 -3.32 29.29 -8.78
CA THR A 956 -3.72 27.86 -9.00
C THR A 956 -2.76 26.87 -8.36
N SER A 957 -1.72 27.31 -7.65
CA SER A 957 -0.80 26.39 -6.97
C SER A 957 -1.55 25.65 -5.85
N SER A 958 -1.49 24.33 -5.85
CA SER A 958 -2.06 23.47 -4.80
C SER A 958 -0.97 22.91 -3.86
N HIS A 959 0.29 23.16 -4.15
CA HIS A 959 1.42 22.66 -3.39
C HIS A 959 1.96 23.77 -2.46
N ARG A 960 1.44 23.77 -1.23
CA ARG A 960 1.86 24.68 -0.16
C ARG A 960 1.65 24.05 1.19
#